data_13ebe5d800eb5ef55ee26459be641ea7
#
_entry.id   13ebe5d800eb5ef55ee26459be641ea7
#
_cell.length_a   1.000
_cell.length_b   1.000
_cell.length_c   1.000
_cell.angle_alpha   90.00
_cell.angle_beta   90.00
_cell.angle_gamma   90.00
#
_symmetry.space_group_name_H-M   'P 1'
#
loop_
_entity.id
_entity.type
_entity.pdbx_description
1 polymer ?
#
loop_
_entity_poly.entity_id
_entity_poly.type
_entity_poly.pdbx_seq_one_letter_code
_entity_poly.pdbx_strand_id
1 'polypeptide(L)'
;MKSITKEAKELLKRRDLLKSSIFSNLSNTEELNNLSEKLEIYKNGIKKAKEDKESEEHCKNILKDFLNGAFKYNCNTKGKIDLTIKYEGNIKAIIETKNYDNKTEMIKDNDYYYKSFYQSVLYYYQSRKNINKDMTVEHIIITDFENIYLFLRSDFEYLTANKQIINFFNVKKIDTNTKDFYNSSKAILEKINREVVGYKINLFEDDAEIIFKFLSPYNICSLKTNNDFNIISNTFYREIIYMMGLEETKDKKLVLNKVDNTLIKLTMDILDEDLKGEEKFETALKLNILWINRILFLKILEAQLRVFRDDNNLHILNYNEIVDYSFLYTLFFKVLAKSKERRITENKENEYYKHIPYLNSSLFEETEEEKINSITKLNNSLKMKIMSGSVLYKDRDFDKKELNFLEYILRFLNCYIFNAINDSSNINKNTIIKSSILGLVFERLNGYKDGSHFTPPAITMYMAKYSIEKSIVNKFNKFFKDANFKNIDEIKIYVDANIHKIKEQVKYILDSITIIDPACGSGHFLVACLNELIKIKSYLHVLSNDIKVDIEDDELVINYINGTEYKYNMEGGNISEIKQKIQKILFEAKKHIINNQLYGVDINPNSVNICRLRLWIELLKSSYYLENNGADKYIDLEILPNLEFKVLSANSLIELEEKEGNNNLKLAYDKTELVKNMIEYFNADFETKKEIRKKVLKLLEKYSQYNTKFKDYNPFDMLKSYDFFDS
;
A
#
# COMPACT_ATOMS: atom_id res chain seq x y z
N MET A 1 29.68 13.90 -11.46
CA MET A 1 28.73 12.87 -11.90
C MET A 1 29.50 11.79 -12.64
N LYS A 2 29.30 10.51 -12.32
CA LYS A 2 29.90 9.38 -13.05
C LYS A 2 28.84 8.79 -13.99
N SER A 3 29.12 8.76 -15.28
CA SER A 3 28.24 8.20 -16.30
C SER A 3 28.48 6.70 -16.44
N ILE A 4 27.43 5.89 -16.41
CA ILE A 4 27.50 4.43 -16.55
C ILE A 4 26.46 4.00 -17.58
N THR A 5 26.90 3.30 -18.63
CA THR A 5 26.00 2.67 -19.61
C THR A 5 25.89 1.18 -19.31
N LYS A 6 24.66 0.68 -19.28
CA LYS A 6 24.31 -0.72 -19.08
C LYS A 6 23.41 -1.20 -20.22
N GLU A 7 23.41 -2.49 -20.49
CA GLU A 7 22.51 -3.08 -21.47
C GLU A 7 21.05 -3.06 -20.99
N ALA A 8 20.12 -2.92 -21.91
CA ALA A 8 18.67 -2.98 -21.67
C ALA A 8 18.26 -4.21 -20.83
N LYS A 9 18.90 -5.36 -21.12
CA LYS A 9 18.66 -6.62 -20.36
C LYS A 9 18.88 -6.50 -18.86
N GLU A 10 19.81 -5.67 -18.40
CA GLU A 10 20.04 -5.47 -16.96
C GLU A 10 18.85 -4.77 -16.29
N LEU A 11 18.25 -3.74 -16.94
CA LEU A 11 17.03 -3.11 -16.45
C LEU A 11 15.85 -4.09 -16.43
N LEU A 12 15.67 -4.82 -17.52
CA LEU A 12 14.59 -5.80 -17.64
C LEU A 12 14.74 -6.94 -16.61
N LYS A 13 15.97 -7.38 -16.32
CA LYS A 13 16.26 -8.34 -15.25
C LYS A 13 15.93 -7.76 -13.87
N ARG A 14 16.37 -6.52 -13.61
CA ARG A 14 16.08 -5.81 -12.35
C ARG A 14 14.59 -5.61 -12.11
N ARG A 15 13.79 -5.45 -13.17
CA ARG A 15 12.33 -5.28 -13.14
C ARG A 15 11.55 -6.59 -13.31
N ASP A 16 12.24 -7.74 -13.35
CA ASP A 16 11.68 -9.08 -13.63
C ASP A 16 10.88 -9.20 -14.94
N LEU A 17 11.13 -8.30 -15.88
CA LEU A 17 10.43 -8.30 -17.16
C LEU A 17 11.00 -9.32 -18.16
N LEU A 18 12.22 -9.83 -17.96
CA LEU A 18 12.83 -10.81 -18.87
C LEU A 18 12.12 -12.17 -18.86
N LYS A 19 11.70 -12.63 -17.68
CA LYS A 19 11.05 -13.94 -17.43
C LYS A 19 9.61 -13.79 -16.96
N SER A 20 9.03 -12.61 -17.11
CA SER A 20 7.65 -12.35 -16.67
C SER A 20 6.66 -13.20 -17.45
N SER A 21 5.68 -13.76 -16.76
CA SER A 21 4.56 -14.51 -17.36
C SER A 21 3.74 -13.71 -18.36
N ILE A 22 3.80 -12.36 -18.30
CA ILE A 22 3.17 -11.46 -19.27
C ILE A 22 3.71 -11.70 -20.69
N PHE A 23 5.01 -11.98 -20.74
CA PHE A 23 5.71 -12.24 -21.98
C PHE A 23 5.92 -13.73 -22.26
N SER A 24 5.36 -14.65 -21.44
CA SER A 24 5.55 -16.09 -21.60
C SER A 24 4.96 -16.66 -22.90
N ASN A 25 3.99 -15.97 -23.49
CA ASN A 25 3.37 -16.35 -24.74
C ASN A 25 3.75 -15.43 -25.91
N LEU A 26 4.69 -14.50 -25.71
CA LEU A 26 5.06 -13.48 -26.72
C LEU A 26 5.56 -14.08 -28.03
N SER A 27 6.28 -15.20 -27.98
CA SER A 27 6.83 -15.86 -29.17
C SER A 27 5.80 -16.34 -30.18
N ASN A 28 4.50 -16.38 -29.80
CA ASN A 28 3.40 -16.82 -30.64
C ASN A 28 2.24 -15.80 -30.71
N THR A 29 2.45 -14.53 -30.31
CA THR A 29 1.39 -13.55 -30.26
C THR A 29 1.35 -12.59 -31.42
N GLU A 30 0.16 -12.14 -31.75
CA GLU A 30 -0.12 -11.08 -32.74
C GLU A 30 0.68 -9.79 -32.41
N GLU A 31 0.99 -9.54 -31.12
CA GLU A 31 1.74 -8.36 -30.68
C GLU A 31 3.21 -8.37 -31.13
N LEU A 32 3.91 -9.52 -31.05
CA LEU A 32 5.30 -9.61 -31.45
C LEU A 32 5.41 -9.59 -33.01
N ASN A 33 4.44 -10.18 -33.71
CA ASN A 33 4.35 -10.11 -35.18
C ASN A 33 4.11 -8.66 -35.61
N ASN A 34 3.19 -7.95 -34.99
CA ASN A 34 2.96 -6.53 -35.23
C ASN A 34 4.23 -5.69 -34.97
N LEU A 35 4.92 -5.93 -33.83
CA LEU A 35 6.18 -5.24 -33.55
C LEU A 35 7.21 -5.51 -34.66
N SER A 36 7.40 -6.76 -35.06
CA SER A 36 8.39 -7.12 -36.06
C SER A 36 8.12 -6.44 -37.40
N GLU A 37 6.85 -6.38 -37.81
CA GLU A 37 6.44 -5.62 -39.00
C GLU A 37 6.73 -4.13 -38.88
N LYS A 38 6.33 -3.51 -37.77
CA LYS A 38 6.54 -2.07 -37.53
C LYS A 38 8.02 -1.72 -37.35
N LEU A 39 8.81 -2.61 -36.76
CA LEU A 39 10.26 -2.45 -36.61
C LEU A 39 10.99 -2.50 -37.97
N GLU A 40 10.58 -3.40 -38.88
CA GLU A 40 11.13 -3.44 -40.22
C GLU A 40 10.78 -2.17 -41.03
N ILE A 41 9.54 -1.70 -40.93
CA ILE A 41 9.12 -0.42 -41.56
C ILE A 41 9.98 0.72 -40.98
N TYR A 42 10.19 0.76 -39.67
CA TYR A 42 11.01 1.75 -38.96
C TYR A 42 12.47 1.72 -39.50
N LYS A 43 13.10 0.55 -39.46
CA LYS A 43 14.50 0.36 -39.94
C LYS A 43 14.68 0.83 -41.37
N ASN A 44 13.77 0.43 -42.25
CA ASN A 44 13.80 0.85 -43.65
C ASN A 44 13.58 2.36 -43.82
N GLY A 45 12.68 2.95 -43.04
CA GLY A 45 12.42 4.38 -43.03
C GLY A 45 13.65 5.19 -42.58
N ILE A 46 14.32 4.78 -41.51
CA ILE A 46 15.53 5.45 -41.01
C ILE A 46 16.71 5.24 -41.98
N LYS A 47 16.89 4.05 -42.58
CA LYS A 47 17.93 3.83 -43.60
C LYS A 47 17.75 4.77 -44.78
N LYS A 48 16.53 4.86 -45.31
CA LYS A 48 16.20 5.75 -46.41
C LYS A 48 16.43 7.23 -46.04
N ALA A 49 15.99 7.63 -44.84
CA ALA A 49 16.21 8.99 -44.35
C ALA A 49 17.71 9.34 -44.27
N LYS A 50 18.57 8.37 -43.93
CA LYS A 50 20.03 8.55 -43.93
C LYS A 50 20.60 8.70 -45.34
N GLU A 51 20.16 7.85 -46.29
CA GLU A 51 20.59 7.91 -47.68
C GLU A 51 20.19 9.25 -48.32
N ASP A 52 18.97 9.71 -48.05
CA ASP A 52 18.40 10.95 -48.60
C ASP A 52 18.83 12.21 -47.78
N LYS A 53 19.63 12.06 -46.70
CA LYS A 53 20.08 13.11 -45.81
C LYS A 53 18.93 13.96 -45.23
N GLU A 54 17.86 13.29 -44.84
CA GLU A 54 16.67 13.92 -44.30
C GLU A 54 16.91 14.59 -42.94
N SER A 55 16.03 15.51 -42.59
CA SER A 55 16.11 16.27 -41.36
C SER A 55 15.85 15.42 -40.10
N GLU A 56 16.33 15.89 -38.92
CA GLU A 56 16.02 15.29 -37.65
C GLU A 56 14.50 15.21 -37.39
N GLU A 57 13.74 16.22 -37.85
CA GLU A 57 12.29 16.25 -37.72
C GLU A 57 11.60 15.12 -38.52
N HIS A 58 12.12 14.77 -39.69
CA HIS A 58 11.64 13.64 -40.47
C HIS A 58 11.87 12.31 -39.73
N CYS A 59 13.07 12.09 -39.21
CA CYS A 59 13.39 10.90 -38.42
C CYS A 59 12.54 10.81 -37.13
N LYS A 60 12.25 11.96 -36.50
CA LYS A 60 11.37 12.05 -35.34
C LYS A 60 9.95 11.58 -35.65
N ASN A 61 9.40 11.92 -36.79
CA ASN A 61 8.10 11.45 -37.24
C ASN A 61 8.08 9.92 -37.44
N ILE A 62 9.12 9.37 -38.04
CA ILE A 62 9.27 7.92 -38.22
C ILE A 62 9.30 7.20 -36.85
N LEU A 63 10.05 7.72 -35.88
CA LEU A 63 10.10 7.19 -34.53
C LEU A 63 8.73 7.27 -33.81
N LYS A 64 8.05 8.40 -33.94
CA LYS A 64 6.71 8.61 -33.42
C LYS A 64 5.72 7.59 -33.95
N ASP A 65 5.70 7.37 -35.26
CA ASP A 65 4.79 6.43 -35.93
C ASP A 65 5.09 4.98 -35.51
N PHE A 66 6.36 4.64 -35.34
CA PHE A 66 6.78 3.35 -34.80
C PHE A 66 6.27 3.13 -33.40
N LEU A 67 6.51 4.08 -32.47
CA LEU A 67 6.09 3.96 -31.08
C LEU A 67 4.56 3.91 -30.94
N ASN A 68 3.84 4.72 -31.70
CA ASN A 68 2.38 4.70 -31.71
C ASN A 68 1.81 3.39 -32.30
N GLY A 69 2.38 2.92 -33.38
CA GLY A 69 1.91 1.72 -34.08
C GLY A 69 2.23 0.41 -33.36
N ALA A 70 3.44 0.30 -32.80
CA ALA A 70 3.90 -0.92 -32.10
C ALA A 70 3.37 -1.05 -30.70
N PHE A 71 3.26 0.05 -29.95
CA PHE A 71 2.96 0.03 -28.50
C PHE A 71 1.67 0.75 -28.12
N LYS A 72 0.91 1.26 -29.10
CA LYS A 72 -0.33 2.02 -28.88
C LYS A 72 -0.14 3.25 -27.96
N TYR A 73 1.04 3.85 -28.02
CA TYR A 73 1.32 5.09 -27.32
C TYR A 73 0.62 6.28 -27.98
N ASN A 74 0.47 7.36 -27.24
CA ASN A 74 0.15 8.68 -27.78
C ASN A 74 1.40 9.55 -27.72
N CYS A 75 2.28 9.43 -28.73
CA CYS A 75 3.50 10.23 -28.83
C CYS A 75 3.21 11.55 -29.54
N ASN A 76 3.62 12.65 -28.91
CA ASN A 76 3.46 13.98 -29.48
C ASN A 76 4.61 14.91 -29.05
N THR A 77 4.87 15.94 -29.86
CA THR A 77 5.73 17.07 -29.47
C THR A 77 5.04 17.92 -28.41
N LYS A 78 5.78 18.46 -27.46
CA LYS A 78 5.25 19.36 -26.44
C LYS A 78 6.21 20.53 -26.15
N GLY A 79 5.87 21.71 -26.66
CA GLY A 79 6.71 22.90 -26.50
C GLY A 79 8.08 22.75 -27.13
N LYS A 80 9.16 22.79 -26.30
CA LYS A 80 10.54 22.58 -26.72
C LYS A 80 11.02 21.13 -26.57
N ILE A 81 10.18 20.22 -26.06
CA ILE A 81 10.48 18.79 -25.93
C ILE A 81 10.23 18.12 -27.27
N ASP A 82 11.21 17.35 -27.74
CA ASP A 82 11.13 16.72 -29.04
C ASP A 82 9.95 15.77 -29.15
N LEU A 83 9.86 14.79 -28.25
CA LEU A 83 8.70 13.89 -28.15
C LEU A 83 8.36 13.59 -26.68
N THR A 84 7.10 13.34 -26.42
CA THR A 84 6.60 12.82 -25.13
C THR A 84 5.79 11.56 -25.37
N ILE A 85 5.99 10.54 -24.56
CA ILE A 85 5.10 9.37 -24.50
C ILE A 85 4.01 9.65 -23.48
N LYS A 86 2.76 9.64 -23.94
CA LYS A 86 1.58 9.72 -23.07
C LYS A 86 0.89 8.37 -22.98
N TYR A 87 0.46 8.05 -21.78
CA TYR A 87 -0.36 6.89 -21.49
C TYR A 87 -1.51 7.31 -20.56
N GLU A 88 -2.75 6.99 -20.94
CA GLU A 88 -3.97 7.40 -20.21
C GLU A 88 -4.02 8.91 -19.89
N GLY A 89 -3.61 9.74 -20.85
CA GLY A 89 -3.63 11.20 -20.73
C GLY A 89 -2.44 11.82 -19.97
N ASN A 90 -1.60 11.02 -19.32
CA ASN A 90 -0.43 11.47 -18.55
C ASN A 90 0.87 11.27 -19.32
N ILE A 91 1.82 12.22 -19.20
CA ILE A 91 3.17 12.07 -19.77
C ILE A 91 3.96 11.10 -18.90
N LYS A 92 4.41 9.99 -19.50
CA LYS A 92 5.20 8.94 -18.83
C LYS A 92 6.67 8.98 -19.18
N ALA A 93 7.01 9.42 -20.39
CA ALA A 93 8.42 9.62 -20.77
C ALA A 93 8.61 10.89 -21.58
N ILE A 94 9.79 11.48 -21.43
CA ILE A 94 10.32 12.59 -22.25
C ILE A 94 11.39 12.00 -23.15
N ILE A 95 11.37 12.33 -24.46
CA ILE A 95 12.35 11.87 -25.42
C ILE A 95 13.07 13.09 -26.00
N GLU A 96 14.38 13.08 -25.93
CA GLU A 96 15.28 13.98 -26.62
C GLU A 96 15.90 13.25 -27.80
N THR A 97 15.84 13.83 -28.99
CA THR A 97 16.39 13.24 -30.21
C THR A 97 17.63 14.00 -30.68
N LYS A 98 18.52 13.32 -31.37
CA LYS A 98 19.61 13.92 -32.14
C LYS A 98 19.76 13.23 -33.46
N ASN A 99 20.00 14.01 -34.52
CA ASN A 99 20.23 13.43 -35.84
C ASN A 99 21.36 12.40 -35.77
N TYR A 100 21.23 11.30 -36.50
CA TYR A 100 22.19 10.19 -36.58
C TYR A 100 23.63 10.65 -36.91
N ASP A 101 23.81 11.78 -37.62
CA ASP A 101 25.13 12.37 -37.92
C ASP A 101 25.66 13.32 -36.84
N ASN A 102 24.83 13.71 -35.89
CA ASN A 102 25.22 14.69 -34.86
C ASN A 102 25.93 14.05 -33.68
N LYS A 103 27.09 13.46 -33.88
CA LYS A 103 27.93 12.83 -32.84
C LYS A 103 28.53 13.81 -31.85
N THR A 104 28.43 15.14 -32.12
CA THR A 104 28.95 16.19 -31.25
C THR A 104 27.98 16.59 -30.15
N GLU A 105 26.69 16.33 -30.31
CA GLU A 105 25.65 16.66 -29.32
C GLU A 105 25.01 15.42 -28.67
N MET A 106 25.16 14.23 -29.29
CA MET A 106 24.63 12.97 -28.76
C MET A 106 25.55 12.41 -27.66
N ILE A 107 24.95 11.87 -26.57
CA ILE A 107 25.68 11.14 -25.52
C ILE A 107 26.41 9.93 -26.08
N LYS A 108 27.46 9.50 -25.36
CA LYS A 108 28.24 8.29 -25.67
C LYS A 108 28.21 7.33 -24.49
N ASP A 109 28.54 6.08 -24.76
CA ASP A 109 28.66 5.06 -23.72
C ASP A 109 29.65 5.51 -22.64
N ASN A 110 29.20 5.50 -21.40
CA ASN A 110 29.93 5.93 -20.22
C ASN A 110 30.38 7.41 -20.22
N ASP A 111 29.83 8.23 -21.12
CA ASP A 111 30.04 9.67 -21.14
C ASP A 111 28.76 10.42 -21.55
N TYR A 112 28.14 11.09 -20.55
CA TYR A 112 26.88 11.82 -20.72
C TYR A 112 27.06 13.34 -20.75
N TYR A 113 28.29 13.85 -20.80
CA TYR A 113 28.57 15.29 -20.80
C TYR A 113 28.37 15.93 -22.17
N TYR A 114 27.21 15.68 -22.80
CA TYR A 114 26.79 16.18 -24.11
C TYR A 114 25.50 16.99 -24.03
N LYS A 115 25.23 17.77 -25.05
CA LYS A 115 24.09 18.70 -25.13
C LYS A 115 22.74 17.97 -24.94
N SER A 116 22.56 16.80 -25.52
CA SER A 116 21.34 16.00 -25.38
C SER A 116 21.00 15.68 -23.93
N PHE A 117 22.00 15.36 -23.11
CA PHE A 117 21.77 15.10 -21.69
C PHE A 117 21.39 16.37 -20.92
N TYR A 118 22.08 17.48 -21.17
CA TYR A 118 21.76 18.75 -20.50
C TYR A 118 20.38 19.27 -20.89
N GLN A 119 19.98 19.11 -22.17
CA GLN A 119 18.62 19.44 -22.62
C GLN A 119 17.59 18.60 -21.87
N SER A 120 17.83 17.29 -21.74
CA SER A 120 16.94 16.40 -21.01
C SER A 120 16.80 16.79 -19.53
N VAL A 121 17.90 17.17 -18.85
CA VAL A 121 17.86 17.69 -17.47
C VAL A 121 17.02 18.98 -17.39
N LEU A 122 17.19 19.89 -18.34
CA LEU A 122 16.42 21.13 -18.42
C LEU A 122 14.93 20.86 -18.63
N TYR A 123 14.58 19.99 -19.56
CA TYR A 123 13.18 19.65 -19.87
C TYR A 123 12.49 18.93 -18.71
N TYR A 124 13.22 18.04 -18.04
CA TYR A 124 12.71 17.43 -16.82
C TYR A 124 12.47 18.45 -15.71
N TYR A 125 13.40 19.41 -15.50
CA TYR A 125 13.23 20.49 -14.54
C TYR A 125 12.03 21.39 -14.89
N GLN A 126 11.87 21.75 -16.17
CA GLN A 126 10.74 22.56 -16.65
C GLN A 126 9.41 21.83 -16.50
N SER A 127 9.36 20.53 -16.76
CA SER A 127 8.16 19.72 -16.57
C SER A 127 7.70 19.68 -15.13
N ARG A 128 8.65 19.73 -14.17
CA ARG A 128 8.37 19.85 -12.73
C ARG A 128 7.91 21.25 -12.31
N LYS A 129 8.40 22.31 -12.94
CA LYS A 129 8.00 23.70 -12.63
C LYS A 129 6.62 24.06 -13.17
N ASN A 130 6.25 23.51 -14.30
CA ASN A 130 4.89 23.67 -14.85
C ASN A 130 3.91 22.79 -14.07
N ILE A 131 3.65 23.22 -12.85
CA ILE A 131 2.92 22.60 -11.74
C ILE A 131 1.56 21.98 -12.11
N ASN A 132 1.07 22.15 -13.33
CA ASN A 132 -0.33 21.89 -13.62
C ASN A 132 -0.66 20.57 -14.30
N LYS A 133 0.30 19.69 -14.67
CA LYS A 133 -0.13 18.40 -15.29
C LYS A 133 0.89 17.26 -15.37
N ASP A 134 2.20 17.44 -15.21
CA ASP A 134 3.15 16.47 -15.75
C ASP A 134 4.08 15.81 -14.72
N MET A 135 3.67 15.68 -13.47
CA MET A 135 4.47 15.01 -12.42
C MET A 135 4.53 13.47 -12.55
N THR A 136 4.07 12.92 -13.66
CA THR A 136 3.99 11.47 -13.91
C THR A 136 5.11 10.95 -14.82
N VAL A 137 6.12 11.79 -15.13
CA VAL A 137 7.28 11.35 -15.92
C VAL A 137 8.07 10.31 -15.14
N GLU A 138 8.14 9.10 -15.68
CA GLU A 138 8.86 7.96 -15.08
C GLU A 138 10.24 7.77 -15.69
N HIS A 139 10.39 8.13 -16.97
CA HIS A 139 11.61 7.91 -17.72
C HIS A 139 11.99 9.08 -18.60
N ILE A 140 13.29 9.22 -18.79
CA ILE A 140 13.89 10.11 -19.78
C ILE A 140 14.61 9.25 -20.82
N ILE A 141 14.37 9.53 -22.07
CA ILE A 141 14.94 8.82 -23.20
C ILE A 141 15.77 9.76 -24.04
N ILE A 142 16.97 9.34 -24.44
CA ILE A 142 17.82 10.05 -25.39
C ILE A 142 18.12 9.10 -26.54
N THR A 143 17.95 9.54 -27.80
CA THR A 143 18.11 8.67 -28.96
C THR A 143 18.73 9.39 -30.16
N ASP A 144 19.51 8.62 -30.94
CA ASP A 144 19.99 8.97 -32.27
C ASP A 144 19.23 8.20 -33.38
N PHE A 145 18.04 7.68 -33.03
CA PHE A 145 17.18 6.84 -33.83
C PHE A 145 17.68 5.39 -34.05
N GLU A 146 18.92 5.05 -33.73
CA GLU A 146 19.44 3.69 -33.71
C GLU A 146 19.58 3.20 -32.26
N ASN A 147 20.22 4.01 -31.43
CA ASN A 147 20.44 3.72 -30.03
C ASN A 147 19.41 4.47 -29.19
N ILE A 148 18.80 3.79 -28.24
CA ILE A 148 17.93 4.37 -27.22
C ILE A 148 18.61 4.21 -25.86
N TYR A 149 18.83 5.32 -25.17
CA TYR A 149 19.30 5.36 -23.78
C TYR A 149 18.13 5.76 -22.88
N LEU A 150 17.77 4.90 -21.97
CA LEU A 150 16.70 5.12 -21.00
C LEU A 150 17.30 5.40 -19.62
N PHE A 151 16.89 6.51 -19.02
CA PHE A 151 17.27 6.92 -17.68
C PHE A 151 16.08 6.88 -16.74
N LEU A 152 16.33 6.56 -15.47
CA LEU A 152 15.31 6.53 -14.45
C LEU A 152 15.04 7.94 -13.92
N ARG A 153 13.79 8.21 -13.58
CA ARG A 153 13.33 9.45 -12.94
C ARG A 153 14.16 9.82 -11.72
N SER A 154 14.52 8.86 -10.87
CA SER A 154 15.26 9.06 -9.64
C SER A 154 16.62 9.78 -9.85
N ASP A 155 17.29 9.52 -10.96
CA ASP A 155 18.56 10.17 -11.26
C ASP A 155 18.37 11.64 -11.64
N PHE A 156 17.34 11.92 -12.43
CA PHE A 156 17.01 13.29 -12.83
C PHE A 156 16.39 14.10 -11.68
N GLU A 157 15.63 13.49 -10.81
CA GLU A 157 15.16 14.15 -9.56
C GLU A 157 16.33 14.59 -8.70
N TYR A 158 17.30 13.69 -8.49
CA TYR A 158 18.49 14.03 -7.73
C TYR A 158 19.28 15.19 -8.35
N LEU A 159 19.52 15.14 -9.66
CA LEU A 159 20.23 16.20 -10.38
C LEU A 159 19.49 17.53 -10.28
N THR A 160 18.18 17.55 -10.44
CA THR A 160 17.35 18.77 -10.41
C THR A 160 17.03 19.26 -9.01
N ALA A 161 17.23 18.46 -7.96
CA ALA A 161 17.11 18.87 -6.56
C ALA A 161 18.36 19.60 -6.02
N ASN A 162 19.48 19.57 -6.74
CA ASN A 162 20.72 20.23 -6.33
C ASN A 162 20.53 21.75 -6.30
N LYS A 163 20.83 22.39 -5.15
CA LYS A 163 20.66 23.84 -4.95
C LYS A 163 21.40 24.71 -5.98
N GLN A 164 22.57 24.27 -6.42
CA GLN A 164 23.36 25.02 -7.43
C GLN A 164 22.67 24.97 -8.80
N ILE A 165 22.09 23.81 -9.17
CA ILE A 165 21.30 23.64 -10.40
C ILE A 165 20.01 24.44 -10.30
N ILE A 166 19.30 24.38 -9.16
CA ILE A 166 18.07 25.16 -8.94
C ILE A 166 18.35 26.66 -9.04
N ASN A 167 19.39 27.17 -8.39
CA ASN A 167 19.75 28.56 -8.44
C ASN A 167 20.14 28.98 -9.86
N PHE A 168 20.90 28.16 -10.57
CA PHE A 168 21.25 28.40 -11.96
C PHE A 168 20.03 28.52 -12.87
N PHE A 169 19.04 27.60 -12.72
CA PHE A 169 17.79 27.67 -13.48
C PHE A 169 16.89 28.84 -13.08
N ASN A 170 16.96 29.31 -11.83
CA ASN A 170 16.16 30.45 -11.35
C ASN A 170 16.74 31.82 -11.72
N VAL A 171 18.05 31.95 -11.82
CA VAL A 171 18.73 33.24 -12.10
C VAL A 171 18.73 33.57 -13.59
N LYS A 172 18.80 32.57 -14.48
CA LYS A 172 18.75 32.82 -15.92
C LYS A 172 17.33 32.65 -16.43
N LYS A 173 16.73 33.75 -16.93
CA LYS A 173 15.50 33.65 -17.77
C LYS A 173 15.80 32.66 -18.90
N ILE A 174 15.09 31.56 -18.89
CA ILE A 174 15.32 30.32 -19.67
C ILE A 174 15.31 30.54 -21.20
N ASP A 175 15.08 31.75 -21.69
CA ASP A 175 14.96 32.05 -23.12
C ASP A 175 16.26 32.53 -23.77
N THR A 176 17.37 32.65 -23.04
CA THR A 176 18.62 33.18 -23.59
C THR A 176 19.68 32.11 -23.72
N ASN A 177 20.12 31.92 -24.97
CA ASN A 177 21.33 31.24 -25.48
C ASN A 177 21.70 29.90 -24.80
N THR A 178 21.29 28.81 -25.40
CA THR A 178 21.52 27.43 -24.96
C THR A 178 22.98 27.06 -24.72
N LYS A 179 23.94 27.69 -25.45
CA LYS A 179 25.37 27.37 -25.39
C LYS A 179 26.01 27.73 -24.02
N ASP A 180 25.65 28.86 -23.45
CA ASP A 180 26.13 29.28 -22.11
C ASP A 180 25.49 28.40 -21.01
N PHE A 181 24.24 27.94 -21.24
CA PHE A 181 23.59 27.03 -20.36
C PHE A 181 24.35 25.69 -20.25
N TYR A 182 24.75 25.11 -21.37
CA TYR A 182 25.49 23.85 -21.38
C TYR A 182 26.83 23.92 -20.68
N ASN A 183 27.63 24.96 -20.97
CA ASN A 183 28.94 25.14 -20.34
C ASN A 183 28.84 25.30 -18.83
N SER A 184 27.87 26.07 -18.36
CA SER A 184 27.64 26.28 -16.94
C SER A 184 27.06 25.01 -16.24
N SER A 185 26.14 24.29 -16.89
CA SER A 185 25.56 23.03 -16.37
C SER A 185 26.62 21.92 -16.29
N LYS A 186 27.52 21.82 -17.25
CA LYS A 186 28.64 20.89 -17.23
C LYS A 186 29.49 21.05 -15.98
N ALA A 187 29.94 22.26 -15.68
CA ALA A 187 30.77 22.56 -14.52
C ALA A 187 30.07 22.21 -13.16
N ILE A 188 28.75 22.32 -13.11
CA ILE A 188 27.96 21.93 -11.92
C ILE A 188 27.84 20.39 -11.85
N LEU A 189 27.48 19.72 -12.94
CA LEU A 189 27.30 18.28 -13.00
C LEU A 189 28.59 17.51 -12.73
N GLU A 190 29.75 18.02 -13.19
CA GLU A 190 31.05 17.42 -12.91
C GLU A 190 31.37 17.36 -11.41
N LYS A 191 30.88 18.31 -10.63
CA LYS A 191 31.10 18.39 -9.17
C LYS A 191 30.14 17.47 -8.36
N ILE A 192 29.11 16.92 -8.99
CA ILE A 192 28.13 16.05 -8.31
C ILE A 192 28.74 14.65 -8.16
N ASN A 193 28.88 14.19 -6.92
CA ASN A 193 29.32 12.82 -6.63
C ASN A 193 28.13 11.85 -6.65
N ARG A 194 27.69 11.45 -7.87
CA ARG A 194 26.64 10.44 -8.07
C ARG A 194 26.90 9.68 -9.37
N GLU A 195 26.57 8.41 -9.35
CA GLU A 195 26.48 7.58 -10.55
C GLU A 195 25.10 7.80 -11.21
N VAL A 196 25.10 8.03 -12.52
CA VAL A 196 23.90 8.10 -13.36
C VAL A 196 23.95 6.96 -14.37
N VAL A 197 22.92 6.13 -14.37
CA VAL A 197 22.86 4.91 -15.17
C VAL A 197 21.90 5.09 -16.33
N GLY A 198 22.44 5.00 -17.58
CA GLY A 198 21.64 4.92 -18.80
C GLY A 198 21.57 3.47 -19.30
N TYR A 199 20.37 2.96 -19.50
CA TYR A 199 20.16 1.63 -20.07
C TYR A 199 19.99 1.73 -21.59
N LYS A 200 20.87 1.04 -22.32
CA LYS A 200 20.98 1.14 -23.79
C LYS A 200 20.36 -0.05 -24.49
N ILE A 201 19.66 0.22 -25.57
CA ILE A 201 19.24 -0.77 -26.57
C ILE A 201 19.50 -0.23 -27.97
N ASN A 202 19.87 -1.10 -28.93
CA ASN A 202 20.01 -0.78 -30.33
C ASN A 202 18.84 -1.34 -31.13
N LEU A 203 18.05 -0.47 -31.75
CA LEU A 203 16.85 -0.89 -32.52
C LEU A 203 17.15 -1.70 -33.78
N PHE A 204 18.40 -1.66 -34.26
CA PHE A 204 18.80 -2.35 -35.50
C PHE A 204 19.44 -3.72 -35.23
N GLU A 205 20.15 -3.86 -34.10
CA GLU A 205 20.99 -5.02 -33.80
C GLU A 205 20.37 -5.95 -32.74
N ASP A 206 19.61 -5.39 -31.78
CA ASP A 206 19.07 -6.15 -30.68
C ASP A 206 17.85 -7.00 -31.11
N ASP A 207 17.60 -8.05 -30.34
CA ASP A 207 16.49 -8.99 -30.51
C ASP A 207 15.13 -8.30 -30.36
N ALA A 208 14.20 -8.59 -31.30
CA ALA A 208 12.86 -7.98 -31.29
C ALA A 208 12.09 -8.22 -30.00
N GLU A 209 12.27 -9.37 -29.32
CA GLU A 209 11.64 -9.66 -28.05
C GLU A 209 12.20 -8.75 -26.94
N ILE A 210 13.50 -8.49 -26.95
CA ILE A 210 14.14 -7.58 -25.99
C ILE A 210 13.69 -6.14 -26.26
N ILE A 211 13.64 -5.72 -27.52
CA ILE A 211 13.12 -4.40 -27.93
C ILE A 211 11.68 -4.24 -27.45
N PHE A 212 10.83 -5.26 -27.67
CA PHE A 212 9.44 -5.24 -27.21
C PHE A 212 9.34 -5.05 -25.70
N LYS A 213 10.02 -5.89 -24.93
CA LYS A 213 10.01 -5.81 -23.46
C LYS A 213 10.52 -4.46 -22.95
N PHE A 214 11.59 -3.94 -23.58
CA PHE A 214 12.23 -2.70 -23.15
C PHE A 214 11.38 -1.46 -23.45
N LEU A 215 10.71 -1.41 -24.60
CA LEU A 215 9.85 -0.30 -24.99
C LEU A 215 8.38 -0.49 -24.64
N SER A 216 8.00 -1.63 -24.03
CA SER A 216 6.61 -1.90 -23.66
C SER A 216 6.06 -0.91 -22.63
N PRO A 217 4.73 -0.68 -22.57
CA PRO A 217 4.10 0.10 -21.54
C PRO A 217 4.43 -0.38 -20.10
N TYR A 218 4.68 -1.67 -19.93
CA TYR A 218 5.10 -2.24 -18.64
C TYR A 218 6.44 -1.69 -18.16
N ASN A 219 7.37 -1.44 -19.05
CA ASN A 219 8.67 -0.84 -18.71
C ASN A 219 8.61 0.69 -18.75
N ILE A 220 8.14 1.29 -19.84
CA ILE A 220 8.18 2.75 -20.06
C ILE A 220 7.18 3.50 -19.17
N CYS A 221 5.98 2.95 -18.99
CA CYS A 221 4.95 3.59 -18.15
C CYS A 221 4.98 3.08 -16.71
N SER A 222 5.93 2.19 -16.38
CA SER A 222 6.00 1.49 -15.10
C SER A 222 4.64 0.86 -14.74
N LEU A 223 3.93 0.38 -15.78
CA LEU A 223 2.67 -0.32 -15.55
C LEU A 223 2.98 -1.59 -14.80
N LYS A 224 2.43 -1.69 -13.62
CA LYS A 224 2.46 -2.95 -12.88
C LYS A 224 1.49 -3.90 -13.55
N THR A 225 1.96 -5.10 -13.68
CA THR A 225 1.17 -6.17 -14.24
C THR A 225 0.11 -6.55 -13.22
N ASN A 226 -1.10 -6.02 -13.42
CA ASN A 226 -2.27 -6.50 -12.69
C ASN A 226 -2.38 -8.03 -12.73
N ASN A 227 -1.75 -8.68 -13.72
CA ASN A 227 -1.74 -10.13 -13.86
C ASN A 227 -0.85 -10.83 -12.83
N ASP A 228 0.34 -10.33 -12.48
CA ASP A 228 1.19 -10.99 -11.46
C ASP A 228 0.58 -10.83 -10.07
N PHE A 229 0.06 -9.66 -9.73
CA PHE A 229 -0.71 -9.44 -8.52
C PHE A 229 -1.98 -10.30 -8.48
N ASN A 230 -2.71 -10.38 -9.59
CA ASN A 230 -3.92 -11.20 -9.68
C ASN A 230 -3.61 -12.71 -9.64
N ILE A 231 -2.51 -13.16 -10.24
CA ILE A 231 -2.10 -14.56 -10.22
C ILE A 231 -1.66 -14.97 -8.81
N ILE A 232 -0.80 -14.19 -8.16
CA ILE A 232 -0.34 -14.47 -6.78
C ILE A 232 -1.51 -14.39 -5.81
N SER A 233 -2.32 -13.33 -5.89
CA SER A 233 -3.48 -13.19 -5.02
C SER A 233 -4.51 -14.30 -5.26
N ASN A 234 -4.70 -14.75 -6.50
CA ASN A 234 -5.61 -15.85 -6.82
C ASN A 234 -5.08 -17.20 -6.34
N THR A 235 -3.78 -17.49 -6.48
CA THR A 235 -3.18 -18.74 -6.00
C THR A 235 -3.21 -18.80 -4.48
N PHE A 236 -2.79 -17.74 -3.82
CA PHE A 236 -2.82 -17.59 -2.37
C PHE A 236 -4.26 -17.72 -1.83
N TYR A 237 -5.20 -16.99 -2.42
CA TYR A 237 -6.61 -17.05 -2.06
C TYR A 237 -7.20 -18.45 -2.24
N ARG A 238 -6.99 -19.09 -3.40
CA ARG A 238 -7.51 -20.43 -3.68
C ARG A 238 -7.02 -21.47 -2.70
N GLU A 239 -5.77 -21.40 -2.26
CA GLU A 239 -5.22 -22.34 -1.31
C GLU A 239 -5.75 -22.08 0.11
N ILE A 240 -5.96 -20.79 0.51
CA ILE A 240 -6.61 -20.47 1.79
C ILE A 240 -8.05 -21.00 1.82
N ILE A 241 -8.88 -20.71 0.81
CA ILE A 241 -10.27 -21.20 0.81
C ILE A 241 -10.33 -22.72 0.77
N TYR A 242 -9.40 -23.37 0.05
CA TYR A 242 -9.31 -24.82 0.03
C TYR A 242 -9.01 -25.40 1.42
N MET A 243 -8.04 -24.84 2.16
CA MET A 243 -7.73 -25.24 3.54
C MET A 243 -8.90 -24.97 4.49
N MET A 244 -9.62 -23.87 4.29
CA MET A 244 -10.84 -23.58 5.04
C MET A 244 -11.96 -24.59 4.77
N GLY A 245 -11.94 -25.29 3.66
CA GLY A 245 -13.00 -26.23 3.27
C GLY A 245 -14.02 -25.62 2.31
N LEU A 246 -13.64 -24.57 1.59
CA LEU A 246 -14.50 -23.83 0.70
C LEU A 246 -14.05 -23.98 -0.76
N GLU A 247 -14.99 -23.83 -1.68
CA GLU A 247 -14.72 -23.65 -3.11
C GLU A 247 -15.62 -22.56 -3.69
N GLU A 248 -15.14 -21.87 -4.69
CA GLU A 248 -15.86 -20.80 -5.37
C GLU A 248 -16.60 -21.36 -6.59
N THR A 249 -17.91 -21.14 -6.64
CA THR A 249 -18.74 -21.52 -7.80
C THR A 249 -18.53 -20.57 -8.98
N LYS A 250 -19.06 -20.92 -10.16
CA LYS A 250 -19.05 -20.04 -11.36
C LYS A 250 -19.70 -18.68 -11.10
N ASP A 251 -20.69 -18.63 -10.21
CA ASP A 251 -21.40 -17.41 -9.81
C ASP A 251 -20.70 -16.69 -8.64
N LYS A 252 -19.44 -17.03 -8.36
CA LYS A 252 -18.61 -16.46 -7.28
C LYS A 252 -19.18 -16.67 -5.87
N LYS A 253 -20.04 -17.66 -5.66
CA LYS A 253 -20.51 -18.06 -4.33
C LYS A 253 -19.55 -19.03 -3.69
N LEU A 254 -19.32 -18.90 -2.39
CA LEU A 254 -18.55 -19.86 -1.60
C LEU A 254 -19.46 -20.98 -1.13
N VAL A 255 -19.05 -22.21 -1.39
CA VAL A 255 -19.73 -23.42 -0.95
C VAL A 255 -18.75 -24.39 -0.32
N LEU A 256 -19.23 -25.34 0.44
CA LEU A 256 -18.39 -26.40 1.03
C LEU A 256 -17.73 -27.22 -0.08
N ASN A 257 -16.41 -27.40 0.01
CA ASN A 257 -15.69 -28.33 -0.85
C ASN A 257 -15.87 -29.80 -0.36
N LYS A 258 -15.42 -30.76 -1.17
CA LYS A 258 -15.50 -32.18 -0.87
C LYS A 258 -14.35 -32.72 -0.04
N VAL A 259 -13.42 -31.87 0.39
CA VAL A 259 -12.23 -32.27 1.15
C VAL A 259 -12.60 -32.49 2.61
N ASP A 260 -12.18 -33.61 3.18
CA ASP A 260 -12.44 -33.92 4.58
C ASP A 260 -11.42 -33.29 5.50
N ASN A 261 -11.79 -33.12 6.76
CA ASN A 261 -10.94 -32.58 7.84
C ASN A 261 -10.43 -31.17 7.59
N THR A 262 -11.17 -30.37 6.80
CA THR A 262 -10.91 -28.95 6.60
C THR A 262 -11.36 -28.15 7.81
N LEU A 263 -10.85 -26.91 7.94
CA LEU A 263 -11.13 -26.08 9.11
C LEU A 263 -12.63 -25.93 9.39
N ILE A 264 -13.44 -25.69 8.35
CA ILE A 264 -14.88 -25.47 8.53
C ILE A 264 -15.59 -26.75 8.99
N LYS A 265 -15.19 -27.93 8.49
CA LYS A 265 -15.74 -29.21 8.93
C LYS A 265 -15.37 -29.50 10.39
N LEU A 266 -14.08 -29.28 10.76
CA LEU A 266 -13.65 -29.40 12.15
C LEU A 266 -14.39 -28.44 13.09
N THR A 267 -14.70 -27.23 12.61
CA THR A 267 -15.46 -26.25 13.40
C THR A 267 -16.92 -26.66 13.51
N MET A 268 -17.53 -27.14 12.45
CA MET A 268 -18.92 -27.66 12.51
C MET A 268 -19.08 -28.83 13.49
N ASP A 269 -18.05 -29.66 13.65
CA ASP A 269 -18.06 -30.79 14.58
C ASP A 269 -18.09 -30.40 16.05
N ILE A 270 -17.59 -29.18 16.40
CA ILE A 270 -17.57 -28.67 17.78
C ILE A 270 -18.76 -27.77 18.11
N LEU A 271 -19.53 -27.34 17.09
CA LEU A 271 -20.74 -26.53 17.29
C LEU A 271 -21.89 -27.37 17.85
N ASP A 272 -22.79 -26.67 18.56
CA ASP A 272 -24.01 -27.27 19.15
C ASP A 272 -24.80 -28.13 18.11
N GLU A 273 -25.27 -29.27 18.55
CA GLU A 273 -26.08 -30.20 17.72
C GLU A 273 -27.43 -29.60 17.33
N ASP A 274 -27.94 -28.62 18.09
CA ASP A 274 -29.18 -27.92 17.79
C ASP A 274 -29.08 -27.03 16.55
N LEU A 275 -27.87 -26.51 16.22
CA LEU A 275 -27.62 -25.78 15.01
C LEU A 275 -27.61 -26.71 13.79
N LYS A 276 -28.40 -26.40 12.77
CA LYS A 276 -28.55 -27.27 11.59
C LYS A 276 -28.38 -26.51 10.27
N GLY A 277 -27.95 -27.23 9.26
CA GLY A 277 -27.92 -26.76 7.88
C GLY A 277 -27.10 -25.47 7.68
N GLU A 278 -27.75 -24.47 7.14
CA GLU A 278 -27.13 -23.20 6.78
C GLU A 278 -26.64 -22.40 8.01
N GLU A 279 -27.39 -22.40 9.10
CA GLU A 279 -27.03 -21.69 10.32
C GLU A 279 -25.74 -22.23 10.96
N LYS A 280 -25.59 -23.58 10.98
CA LYS A 280 -24.36 -24.24 11.45
C LYS A 280 -23.16 -23.88 10.59
N PHE A 281 -23.36 -23.89 9.26
CA PHE A 281 -22.32 -23.48 8.31
C PHE A 281 -21.90 -22.01 8.49
N GLU A 282 -22.87 -21.11 8.65
CA GLU A 282 -22.58 -19.69 8.82
C GLU A 282 -21.82 -19.37 10.11
N THR A 283 -22.23 -20.00 11.22
CA THR A 283 -21.54 -19.85 12.51
C THR A 283 -20.10 -20.36 12.41
N ALA A 284 -19.89 -21.54 11.80
CA ALA A 284 -18.57 -22.08 11.55
C ALA A 284 -17.73 -21.15 10.67
N LEU A 285 -18.32 -20.60 9.60
CA LEU A 285 -17.64 -19.69 8.70
C LEU A 285 -17.20 -18.38 9.39
N LYS A 286 -18.06 -17.77 10.22
CA LYS A 286 -17.75 -16.58 11.00
C LYS A 286 -16.55 -16.80 11.92
N LEU A 287 -16.54 -17.90 12.67
CA LEU A 287 -15.43 -18.27 13.55
C LEU A 287 -14.13 -18.49 12.75
N ASN A 288 -14.22 -19.20 11.63
CA ASN A 288 -13.05 -19.50 10.80
C ASN A 288 -12.45 -18.23 10.19
N ILE A 289 -13.27 -17.32 9.71
CA ILE A 289 -12.81 -16.01 9.21
C ILE A 289 -12.10 -15.25 10.31
N LEU A 290 -12.64 -15.23 11.54
CA LEU A 290 -12.03 -14.54 12.67
C LEU A 290 -10.65 -15.14 13.02
N TRP A 291 -10.53 -16.48 13.07
CA TRP A 291 -9.26 -17.15 13.36
C TRP A 291 -8.22 -16.95 12.25
N ILE A 292 -8.62 -17.06 10.99
CA ILE A 292 -7.73 -16.79 9.85
C ILE A 292 -7.25 -15.34 9.86
N ASN A 293 -8.13 -14.39 10.16
CA ASN A 293 -7.75 -12.97 10.27
C ASN A 293 -6.66 -12.76 11.33
N ARG A 294 -6.77 -13.41 12.50
CA ARG A 294 -5.74 -13.36 13.54
C ARG A 294 -4.41 -13.96 13.07
N ILE A 295 -4.44 -15.14 12.45
CA ILE A 295 -3.24 -15.81 11.93
C ILE A 295 -2.55 -14.92 10.87
N LEU A 296 -3.30 -14.35 9.94
CA LEU A 296 -2.75 -13.49 8.89
C LEU A 296 -2.20 -12.18 9.46
N PHE A 297 -2.89 -11.58 10.44
CA PHE A 297 -2.36 -10.40 11.13
C PHE A 297 -1.04 -10.69 11.85
N LEU A 298 -0.94 -11.82 12.53
CA LEU A 298 0.31 -12.24 13.18
C LEU A 298 1.44 -12.45 12.18
N LYS A 299 1.14 -12.92 10.99
CA LYS A 299 2.14 -13.06 9.94
C LYS A 299 2.66 -11.71 9.44
N ILE A 300 1.79 -10.69 9.35
CA ILE A 300 2.19 -9.32 9.04
C ILE A 300 3.01 -8.73 10.19
N LEU A 301 2.57 -8.93 11.44
CA LEU A 301 3.31 -8.49 12.62
C LEU A 301 4.71 -9.10 12.65
N GLU A 302 4.83 -10.41 12.41
CA GLU A 302 6.11 -11.10 12.31
C GLU A 302 7.02 -10.44 11.26
N ALA A 303 6.50 -10.21 10.06
CA ALA A 303 7.25 -9.58 8.99
C ALA A 303 7.69 -8.15 9.35
N GLN A 304 6.83 -7.39 10.01
CA GLN A 304 7.14 -6.03 10.46
C GLN A 304 8.22 -6.02 11.55
N LEU A 305 8.15 -6.95 12.51
CA LEU A 305 9.15 -7.09 13.56
C LEU A 305 10.51 -7.55 13.03
N ARG A 306 10.54 -8.41 12.00
CA ARG A 306 11.79 -8.77 11.31
C ARG A 306 12.49 -7.55 10.73
N VAL A 307 11.74 -6.68 10.07
CA VAL A 307 12.26 -5.41 9.54
C VAL A 307 12.76 -4.51 10.67
N PHE A 308 11.96 -4.34 11.72
CA PHE A 308 12.32 -3.46 12.84
C PHE A 308 13.57 -3.90 13.58
N ARG A 309 13.75 -5.23 13.73
CA ARG A 309 14.91 -5.81 14.45
C ARG A 309 16.09 -6.12 13.56
N ASP A 310 15.93 -6.01 12.24
CA ASP A 310 16.89 -6.49 11.26
C ASP A 310 17.27 -7.97 11.48
N ASP A 311 16.25 -8.78 11.86
CA ASP A 311 16.40 -10.19 12.22
C ASP A 311 15.47 -11.08 11.39
N ASN A 312 16.03 -11.73 10.39
CA ASN A 312 15.29 -12.64 9.51
C ASN A 312 14.92 -13.98 10.19
N ASN A 313 15.49 -14.30 11.34
CA ASN A 313 15.22 -15.54 12.07
C ASN A 313 14.09 -15.42 13.09
N LEU A 314 13.55 -14.22 13.28
CA LEU A 314 12.42 -14.00 14.19
C LEU A 314 11.16 -14.66 13.60
N HIS A 315 10.57 -15.59 14.33
CA HIS A 315 9.35 -16.30 13.97
C HIS A 315 8.31 -16.23 15.11
N ILE A 316 7.11 -15.72 14.81
CA ILE A 316 5.95 -15.77 15.70
C ILE A 316 5.05 -16.95 15.35
N LEU A 317 4.94 -17.28 14.06
CA LEU A 317 4.15 -18.40 13.57
C LEU A 317 5.07 -19.49 13.02
N ASN A 318 5.64 -20.27 13.97
CA ASN A 318 6.52 -21.39 13.66
C ASN A 318 5.81 -22.71 13.92
N TYR A 319 5.66 -23.56 12.90
CA TYR A 319 5.00 -24.86 13.02
C TYR A 319 5.76 -25.87 13.88
N ASN A 320 7.04 -25.64 14.16
CA ASN A 320 7.80 -26.48 15.10
C ASN A 320 7.48 -26.17 16.56
N GLU A 321 7.02 -24.95 16.85
CA GLU A 321 6.67 -24.47 18.19
C GLU A 321 5.16 -24.55 18.44
N ILE A 322 4.37 -24.19 17.43
CA ILE A 322 2.90 -24.21 17.51
C ILE A 322 2.42 -25.61 17.12
N VAL A 323 2.39 -26.50 18.10
CA VAL A 323 2.10 -27.91 17.89
C VAL A 323 0.61 -28.25 17.91
N ASP A 324 -0.22 -27.41 18.56
CA ASP A 324 -1.67 -27.62 18.70
C ASP A 324 -2.46 -26.32 18.84
N TYR A 325 -3.76 -26.43 18.84
CA TYR A 325 -4.68 -25.31 18.98
C TYR A 325 -4.66 -24.66 20.37
N SER A 326 -4.23 -25.38 21.43
CA SER A 326 -4.11 -24.83 22.77
C SER A 326 -2.96 -23.83 22.85
N PHE A 327 -1.88 -24.10 22.12
CA PHE A 327 -0.78 -23.16 21.98
C PHE A 327 -1.23 -21.90 21.24
N LEU A 328 -1.97 -22.05 20.15
CA LEU A 328 -2.51 -20.92 19.39
C LEU A 328 -3.50 -20.08 20.23
N TYR A 329 -4.35 -20.72 21.01
CA TYR A 329 -5.25 -20.06 21.98
C TYR A 329 -4.46 -19.24 23.01
N THR A 330 -3.41 -19.84 23.57
CA THR A 330 -2.54 -19.13 24.53
C THR A 330 -1.89 -17.92 23.90
N LEU A 331 -1.37 -18.06 22.68
CA LEU A 331 -0.79 -16.96 21.93
C LEU A 331 -1.79 -15.81 21.72
N PHE A 332 -3.02 -16.10 21.29
CA PHE A 332 -4.03 -15.08 21.05
C PHE A 332 -4.48 -14.39 22.34
N PHE A 333 -4.94 -15.17 23.32
CA PHE A 333 -5.73 -14.64 24.44
C PHE A 333 -4.97 -14.48 25.76
N LYS A 334 -3.79 -15.09 25.88
CA LYS A 334 -2.97 -15.03 27.11
C LYS A 334 -1.66 -14.28 26.94
N VAL A 335 -1.18 -14.14 25.69
CA VAL A 335 0.08 -13.46 25.39
C VAL A 335 -0.18 -12.12 24.70
N LEU A 336 -0.79 -12.13 23.52
CA LEU A 336 -1.03 -10.92 22.74
C LEU A 336 -2.07 -9.97 23.36
N ALA A 337 -3.10 -10.52 23.97
CA ALA A 337 -4.15 -9.75 24.64
C ALA A 337 -3.77 -9.22 26.04
N LYS A 338 -2.61 -9.58 26.57
CA LYS A 338 -2.19 -9.20 27.92
C LYS A 338 -0.83 -8.52 27.93
N SER A 339 -0.73 -7.40 28.67
CA SER A 339 0.56 -6.77 28.91
C SER A 339 1.50 -7.74 29.65
N LYS A 340 2.81 -7.56 29.49
CA LYS A 340 3.82 -8.47 30.04
C LYS A 340 3.69 -8.65 31.54
N GLU A 341 3.36 -7.58 32.28
CA GLU A 341 3.17 -7.60 33.72
C GLU A 341 2.00 -8.50 34.16
N ARG A 342 0.99 -8.62 33.29
CA ARG A 342 -0.26 -9.36 33.54
C ARG A 342 -0.28 -10.77 32.96
N ARG A 343 0.77 -11.19 32.25
CA ARG A 343 0.93 -12.59 31.81
C ARG A 343 1.18 -13.46 33.06
N ILE A 344 0.67 -14.68 33.05
CA ILE A 344 1.00 -15.66 34.10
C ILE A 344 2.50 -16.01 34.05
N THR A 345 3.07 -16.46 35.16
CA THR A 345 4.51 -16.71 35.31
C THR A 345 5.07 -17.62 34.19
N GLU A 346 4.37 -18.73 33.90
CA GLU A 346 4.75 -19.67 32.83
C GLU A 346 4.89 -18.97 31.46
N ASN A 347 3.99 -18.03 31.14
CA ASN A 347 4.05 -17.30 29.87
C ASN A 347 5.07 -16.17 29.89
N LYS A 348 5.41 -15.61 31.06
CA LYS A 348 6.48 -14.61 31.20
C LYS A 348 7.86 -15.21 31.01
N GLU A 349 8.08 -16.40 31.55
CA GLU A 349 9.38 -17.10 31.56
C GLU A 349 9.61 -17.89 30.27
N ASN A 350 8.58 -18.12 29.47
CA ASN A 350 8.70 -18.83 28.21
C ASN A 350 9.49 -18.00 27.19
N GLU A 351 10.63 -18.51 26.75
CA GLU A 351 11.53 -17.83 25.79
C GLU A 351 10.85 -17.48 24.48
N TYR A 352 9.91 -18.29 24.01
CA TYR A 352 9.16 -18.03 22.79
C TYR A 352 8.23 -16.82 22.94
N TYR A 353 7.54 -16.67 24.09
CA TYR A 353 6.61 -15.57 24.31
C TYR A 353 7.28 -14.26 24.74
N LYS A 354 8.53 -14.30 25.21
CA LYS A 354 9.26 -13.17 25.75
C LYS A 354 9.38 -12.00 24.77
N HIS A 355 9.57 -12.33 23.49
CA HIS A 355 9.76 -11.36 22.41
C HIS A 355 8.49 -10.95 21.70
N ILE A 356 7.34 -11.52 22.09
CA ILE A 356 6.05 -11.21 21.47
C ILE A 356 5.45 -9.97 22.16
N PRO A 357 5.16 -8.88 21.42
CA PRO A 357 4.63 -7.66 22.01
C PRO A 357 3.20 -7.85 22.53
N TYR A 358 2.77 -6.97 23.42
CA TYR A 358 1.37 -6.80 23.76
C TYR A 358 0.66 -6.00 22.66
N LEU A 359 -0.52 -6.47 22.25
CA LEU A 359 -1.38 -5.79 21.31
C LEU A 359 -2.72 -5.48 21.97
N ASN A 360 -3.00 -4.22 22.22
CA ASN A 360 -4.27 -3.78 22.82
C ASN A 360 -5.42 -3.78 21.81
N SER A 361 -5.44 -4.74 20.90
CA SER A 361 -6.45 -4.82 19.84
C SER A 361 -7.58 -5.77 20.26
N SER A 362 -8.83 -5.35 20.06
CA SER A 362 -10.01 -6.19 20.24
C SER A 362 -9.99 -7.45 19.37
N LEU A 363 -9.20 -7.44 18.29
CA LEU A 363 -8.97 -8.62 17.45
C LEU A 363 -8.49 -9.83 18.27
N PHE A 364 -7.72 -9.61 19.35
CA PHE A 364 -7.20 -10.65 20.23
C PHE A 364 -8.01 -10.80 21.53
N GLU A 365 -9.21 -10.25 21.59
CA GLU A 365 -10.15 -10.57 22.67
C GLU A 365 -11.02 -11.75 22.28
N GLU A 366 -11.28 -12.61 23.27
CA GLU A 366 -12.13 -13.76 23.08
C GLU A 366 -13.60 -13.31 23.03
N THR A 367 -14.28 -13.60 21.93
CA THR A 367 -15.71 -13.30 21.77
C THR A 367 -16.57 -14.26 22.59
N GLU A 368 -17.83 -13.91 22.85
CA GLU A 368 -18.76 -14.81 23.55
C GLU A 368 -18.95 -16.13 22.80
N GLU A 369 -19.00 -16.07 21.48
CA GLU A 369 -19.08 -17.25 20.61
C GLU A 369 -17.85 -18.16 20.75
N GLU A 370 -16.66 -17.58 20.89
CA GLU A 370 -15.41 -18.33 21.08
C GLU A 370 -15.27 -18.91 22.49
N LYS A 371 -15.89 -18.34 23.51
CA LYS A 371 -15.96 -18.94 24.85
C LYS A 371 -16.77 -20.23 24.85
N ILE A 372 -17.82 -20.29 24.04
CA ILE A 372 -18.66 -21.48 23.85
C ILE A 372 -17.95 -22.45 22.91
N ASN A 373 -17.50 -21.98 21.77
CA ASN A 373 -16.93 -22.76 20.67
C ASN A 373 -15.42 -22.48 20.53
N SER A 374 -14.65 -22.83 21.58
CA SER A 374 -13.22 -22.53 21.62
C SER A 374 -12.45 -23.27 20.54
N ILE A 375 -11.48 -22.58 19.93
CA ILE A 375 -10.53 -23.16 18.98
C ILE A 375 -9.78 -24.37 19.57
N THR A 376 -9.64 -24.45 20.90
CA THR A 376 -8.97 -25.59 21.58
C THR A 376 -9.73 -26.90 21.45
N LYS A 377 -11.03 -26.85 21.11
CA LYS A 377 -11.85 -28.07 20.90
C LYS A 377 -11.59 -28.72 19.54
N LEU A 378 -10.90 -28.04 18.61
CA LEU A 378 -10.61 -28.57 17.29
C LEU A 378 -9.66 -29.79 17.36
N ASN A 379 -9.97 -30.82 16.60
CA ASN A 379 -9.16 -32.03 16.58
C ASN A 379 -7.92 -31.88 15.68
N ASN A 380 -6.75 -31.73 16.29
CA ASN A 380 -5.46 -31.56 15.58
C ASN A 380 -4.89 -32.88 15.01
N SER A 381 -5.43 -34.04 15.35
CA SER A 381 -4.95 -35.33 14.84
C SER A 381 -5.46 -35.66 13.43
N LEU A 382 -6.55 -35.01 13.01
CA LEU A 382 -7.18 -35.22 11.71
C LEU A 382 -6.36 -34.54 10.60
N LYS A 383 -6.12 -35.28 9.51
CA LYS A 383 -5.33 -34.79 8.38
C LYS A 383 -6.23 -34.55 7.18
N MET A 384 -5.98 -33.46 6.46
CA MET A 384 -6.57 -33.13 5.19
C MET A 384 -5.59 -33.32 4.03
N LYS A 385 -6.10 -33.55 2.83
CA LYS A 385 -5.27 -33.63 1.62
C LYS A 385 -4.73 -32.24 1.26
N ILE A 386 -3.47 -32.21 0.87
CA ILE A 386 -2.84 -30.98 0.36
C ILE A 386 -3.34 -30.74 -1.06
N MET A 387 -3.62 -29.48 -1.40
CA MET A 387 -4.08 -29.07 -2.73
C MET A 387 -3.07 -29.47 -3.82
N SER A 388 -3.58 -30.02 -4.94
CA SER A 388 -2.77 -30.46 -6.08
C SER A 388 -2.06 -29.32 -6.75
N GLY A 389 -1.25 -28.62 -6.46
CA GLY A 389 -0.63 -27.39 -6.99
C GLY A 389 -0.29 -26.41 -5.89
N SER A 390 -0.29 -26.92 -4.64
CA SER A 390 0.16 -26.18 -3.49
C SER A 390 1.57 -25.64 -3.67
N VAL A 391 1.79 -24.43 -3.14
CA VAL A 391 3.12 -23.81 -3.09
C VAL A 391 4.12 -24.66 -2.32
N LEU A 392 3.68 -25.52 -1.40
CA LEU A 392 4.53 -26.43 -0.62
C LEU A 392 5.35 -27.39 -1.51
N TYR A 393 4.79 -27.82 -2.65
CA TYR A 393 5.48 -28.71 -3.59
C TYR A 393 6.56 -28.02 -4.44
N LYS A 394 6.79 -26.69 -4.27
CA LYS A 394 7.96 -26.01 -4.83
C LYS A 394 9.25 -26.35 -4.07
N ASP A 395 9.13 -26.77 -2.82
CA ASP A 395 10.23 -27.35 -2.07
C ASP A 395 10.39 -28.83 -2.48
N ARG A 396 11.57 -29.18 -3.02
CA ARG A 396 11.86 -30.53 -3.53
C ARG A 396 11.92 -31.59 -2.43
N ASP A 397 12.18 -31.15 -1.20
CA ASP A 397 12.30 -32.04 -0.04
C ASP A 397 10.94 -32.27 0.64
N PHE A 398 9.89 -31.61 0.17
CA PHE A 398 8.53 -31.75 0.70
C PHE A 398 7.75 -32.83 -0.09
N ASP A 399 7.49 -33.97 0.55
CA ASP A 399 6.84 -35.16 -0.05
C ASP A 399 5.49 -35.55 0.57
N LYS A 400 5.05 -34.83 1.63
CA LYS A 400 3.80 -35.16 2.33
C LYS A 400 2.58 -34.89 1.43
N LYS A 401 1.62 -35.80 1.46
CA LYS A 401 0.33 -35.67 0.73
C LYS A 401 -0.81 -35.16 1.59
N GLU A 402 -0.66 -35.28 2.91
CA GLU A 402 -1.67 -34.93 3.90
C GLU A 402 -1.01 -34.27 5.11
N LEU A 403 -1.64 -33.22 5.64
CA LEU A 403 -1.26 -32.51 6.85
C LEU A 403 -2.49 -32.24 7.70
N ASN A 404 -2.34 -32.06 9.02
CA ASN A 404 -3.41 -31.40 9.78
C ASN A 404 -3.51 -29.92 9.36
N PHE A 405 -4.67 -29.31 9.58
CA PHE A 405 -4.91 -27.93 9.15
C PHE A 405 -3.87 -26.94 9.70
N LEU A 406 -3.52 -27.06 10.99
CA LEU A 406 -2.60 -26.11 11.64
C LEU A 406 -1.19 -26.18 11.04
N GLU A 407 -0.64 -27.38 10.87
CA GLU A 407 0.65 -27.55 10.19
C GLU A 407 0.60 -27.07 8.75
N TYR A 408 -0.50 -27.34 8.04
CA TYR A 408 -0.65 -26.94 6.64
C TYR A 408 -0.63 -25.40 6.49
N ILE A 409 -1.46 -24.70 7.26
CA ILE A 409 -1.54 -23.23 7.13
C ILE A 409 -0.22 -22.56 7.55
N LEU A 410 0.43 -23.02 8.61
CA LEU A 410 1.69 -22.44 9.06
C LEU A 410 2.82 -22.65 8.05
N ARG A 411 2.97 -23.86 7.48
CA ARG A 411 3.92 -24.14 6.41
C ARG A 411 3.60 -23.32 5.15
N PHE A 412 2.34 -23.26 4.76
CA PHE A 412 1.86 -22.49 3.61
C PHE A 412 2.24 -21.01 3.74
N LEU A 413 1.94 -20.38 4.88
CA LEU A 413 2.26 -18.98 5.12
C LEU A 413 3.78 -18.72 5.15
N ASN A 414 4.59 -19.71 5.56
CA ASN A 414 6.05 -19.60 5.55
C ASN A 414 6.65 -19.65 4.13
N CYS A 415 5.90 -20.11 3.13
CA CYS A 415 6.33 -20.04 1.73
C CYS A 415 6.21 -18.63 1.13
N TYR A 416 5.59 -17.68 1.83
CA TYR A 416 5.35 -16.31 1.37
C TYR A 416 6.08 -15.30 2.26
N ILE A 417 6.45 -14.19 1.65
CA ILE A 417 7.06 -13.05 2.33
C ILE A 417 5.99 -11.98 2.50
N PHE A 418 5.64 -11.69 3.74
CA PHE A 418 4.70 -10.64 4.10
C PHE A 418 5.52 -9.39 4.41
N ASN A 419 5.84 -8.58 3.40
CA ASN A 419 6.63 -7.37 3.63
C ASN A 419 5.87 -6.12 3.16
N ALA A 420 5.86 -5.11 4.03
CA ALA A 420 5.33 -3.79 3.73
C ALA A 420 6.38 -2.87 3.05
N ILE A 421 7.66 -3.23 3.08
CA ILE A 421 8.77 -2.40 2.59
C ILE A 421 9.34 -3.04 1.33
N ASN A 422 9.56 -2.23 0.30
CA ASN A 422 10.20 -2.64 -0.96
C ASN A 422 11.67 -2.99 -0.72
N ASP A 423 11.94 -4.20 -0.24
CA ASP A 423 13.31 -4.70 -0.19
C ASP A 423 13.73 -5.15 -1.58
N SER A 424 14.58 -4.34 -2.23
CA SER A 424 15.04 -4.54 -3.60
C SER A 424 16.19 -5.56 -3.73
N SER A 425 16.56 -6.25 -2.65
CA SER A 425 17.65 -7.22 -2.66
C SER A 425 17.13 -8.65 -2.85
N ASN A 426 17.34 -9.19 -4.05
CA ASN A 426 17.47 -10.63 -4.39
C ASN A 426 16.36 -11.64 -3.98
N ILE A 427 15.10 -11.25 -3.81
CA ILE A 427 14.03 -12.18 -3.46
C ILE A 427 13.07 -12.34 -4.66
N ASN A 428 12.70 -13.57 -4.97
CA ASN A 428 11.68 -13.88 -5.99
C ASN A 428 10.38 -13.14 -5.66
N LYS A 429 10.07 -12.06 -6.39
CA LYS A 429 8.87 -11.22 -6.19
C LYS A 429 7.55 -12.00 -6.24
N ASN A 430 7.57 -13.23 -6.78
CA ASN A 430 6.41 -14.13 -6.87
C ASN A 430 5.96 -14.73 -5.52
N THR A 431 6.57 -14.33 -4.41
CA THR A 431 6.21 -14.78 -3.05
C THR A 431 5.89 -13.64 -2.09
N ILE A 432 5.89 -12.38 -2.55
CA ILE A 432 5.61 -11.23 -1.68
C ILE A 432 4.10 -10.98 -1.59
N ILE A 433 3.57 -11.00 -0.38
CA ILE A 433 2.18 -10.65 -0.06
C ILE A 433 2.15 -9.27 0.59
N LYS A 434 1.61 -8.28 -0.13
CA LYS A 434 1.36 -6.93 0.40
C LYS A 434 0.05 -6.88 1.18
N SER A 435 -0.11 -5.90 2.06
CA SER A 435 -1.35 -5.68 2.82
C SER A 435 -2.57 -5.43 1.93
N SER A 436 -2.38 -4.84 0.75
CA SER A 436 -3.44 -4.69 -0.26
C SER A 436 -3.96 -6.03 -0.81
N ILE A 437 -3.08 -7.03 -1.00
CA ILE A 437 -3.47 -8.39 -1.43
C ILE A 437 -4.32 -9.07 -0.35
N LEU A 438 -3.94 -8.93 0.92
CA LEU A 438 -4.74 -9.46 2.02
C LEU A 438 -6.13 -8.83 2.08
N GLY A 439 -6.23 -7.52 1.83
CA GLY A 439 -7.52 -6.85 1.68
C GLY A 439 -8.40 -7.51 0.61
N LEU A 440 -7.86 -7.80 -0.57
CA LEU A 440 -8.59 -8.49 -1.65
C LEU A 440 -9.00 -9.92 -1.29
N VAL A 441 -8.12 -10.65 -0.55
CA VAL A 441 -8.45 -12.00 -0.05
C VAL A 441 -9.64 -11.94 0.90
N PHE A 442 -9.60 -11.01 1.84
CA PHE A 442 -10.67 -10.81 2.81
C PHE A 442 -11.98 -10.37 2.16
N GLU A 443 -11.93 -9.49 1.17
CA GLU A 443 -13.11 -9.07 0.40
C GLU A 443 -13.79 -10.24 -0.28
N ARG A 444 -13.02 -11.12 -0.92
CA ARG A 444 -13.56 -12.29 -1.59
C ARG A 444 -14.16 -13.31 -0.61
N LEU A 445 -13.53 -13.45 0.59
CA LEU A 445 -14.07 -14.33 1.64
C LEU A 445 -15.42 -13.84 2.19
N ASN A 446 -15.66 -12.53 2.20
CA ASN A 446 -16.84 -11.94 2.81
C ASN A 446 -17.92 -11.50 1.82
N GLY A 447 -17.56 -11.24 0.55
CA GLY A 447 -18.46 -10.69 -0.47
C GLY A 447 -19.48 -11.65 -1.06
N TYR A 448 -19.52 -12.91 -0.62
CA TYR A 448 -20.31 -13.93 -1.30
C TYR A 448 -21.83 -13.88 -1.05
N LYS A 449 -22.27 -13.27 0.06
CA LYS A 449 -23.69 -13.24 0.43
C LYS A 449 -24.43 -11.96 0.05
N ASP A 450 -23.79 -10.83 0.20
CA ASP A 450 -24.48 -9.54 0.29
C ASP A 450 -24.45 -8.73 -1.01
N GLY A 451 -24.05 -9.35 -2.13
CA GLY A 451 -23.92 -8.62 -3.41
C GLY A 451 -22.91 -7.46 -3.33
N SER A 452 -21.95 -7.56 -2.42
CA SER A 452 -20.97 -6.51 -2.18
C SER A 452 -20.06 -6.33 -3.40
N HIS A 453 -19.98 -5.09 -3.88
CA HIS A 453 -19.10 -4.67 -4.96
C HIS A 453 -18.02 -3.78 -4.39
N PHE A 454 -16.78 -4.25 -4.39
CA PHE A 454 -15.66 -3.47 -3.90
C PHE A 454 -15.12 -2.53 -4.99
N THR A 455 -14.91 -1.27 -4.61
CA THR A 455 -14.36 -0.28 -5.53
C THR A 455 -12.87 -0.56 -5.74
N PRO A 456 -12.39 -0.65 -7.01
CA PRO A 456 -10.98 -0.89 -7.28
C PRO A 456 -10.05 0.14 -6.64
N PRO A 457 -8.85 -0.26 -6.18
CA PRO A 457 -7.90 0.64 -5.48
C PRO A 457 -7.57 1.93 -6.24
N ALA A 458 -7.36 1.86 -7.56
CA ALA A 458 -7.08 3.05 -8.37
C ALA A 458 -8.21 4.09 -8.34
N ILE A 459 -9.47 3.64 -8.23
CA ILE A 459 -10.64 4.52 -8.14
C ILE A 459 -10.73 5.11 -6.73
N THR A 460 -10.54 4.30 -5.68
CA THR A 460 -10.59 4.80 -4.30
C THR A 460 -9.49 5.82 -4.04
N MET A 461 -8.28 5.62 -4.56
CA MET A 461 -7.19 6.59 -4.48
C MET A 461 -7.52 7.91 -5.18
N TYR A 462 -8.07 7.82 -6.41
CA TYR A 462 -8.49 9.02 -7.13
C TYR A 462 -9.58 9.79 -6.38
N MET A 463 -10.60 9.08 -5.87
CA MET A 463 -11.68 9.69 -5.09
C MET A 463 -11.17 10.35 -3.81
N ALA A 464 -10.30 9.67 -3.06
CA ALA A 464 -9.70 10.19 -1.84
C ALA A 464 -8.90 11.47 -2.12
N LYS A 465 -7.98 11.41 -3.08
CA LYS A 465 -7.17 12.55 -3.49
C LYS A 465 -8.03 13.74 -3.89
N TYR A 466 -8.95 13.54 -4.85
CA TYR A 466 -9.78 14.62 -5.39
C TYR A 466 -10.65 15.28 -4.31
N SER A 467 -11.34 14.49 -3.49
CA SER A 467 -12.27 15.02 -2.47
C SER A 467 -11.51 15.70 -1.33
N ILE A 468 -10.38 15.16 -0.87
CA ILE A 468 -9.59 15.76 0.19
C ILE A 468 -8.95 17.06 -0.29
N GLU A 469 -8.30 17.09 -1.46
CA GLU A 469 -7.72 18.31 -2.02
C GLU A 469 -8.78 19.41 -2.19
N LYS A 470 -9.97 19.06 -2.70
CA LYS A 470 -11.09 20.00 -2.85
C LYS A 470 -11.56 20.54 -1.50
N SER A 471 -11.71 19.68 -0.51
CA SER A 471 -12.09 20.07 0.85
C SER A 471 -11.06 20.99 1.50
N ILE A 472 -9.78 20.71 1.33
CA ILE A 472 -8.68 21.55 1.81
C ILE A 472 -8.75 22.94 1.19
N VAL A 473 -8.84 23.02 -0.14
CA VAL A 473 -8.94 24.31 -0.86
C VAL A 473 -10.11 25.14 -0.33
N ASN A 474 -11.29 24.52 -0.17
CA ASN A 474 -12.46 25.21 0.35
C ASN A 474 -12.26 25.71 1.80
N LYS A 475 -11.65 24.89 2.68
CA LYS A 475 -11.38 25.27 4.07
C LYS A 475 -10.31 26.37 4.17
N PHE A 476 -9.26 26.30 3.36
CA PHE A 476 -8.24 27.36 3.29
C PHE A 476 -8.84 28.69 2.84
N ASN A 477 -9.65 28.70 1.77
CA ASN A 477 -10.33 29.90 1.30
C ASN A 477 -11.31 30.46 2.33
N LYS A 478 -11.97 29.58 3.11
CA LYS A 478 -12.87 30.02 4.19
C LYS A 478 -12.08 30.63 5.37
N PHE A 479 -10.89 30.12 5.66
CA PHE A 479 -10.06 30.56 6.77
C PHE A 479 -9.29 31.84 6.42
N PHE A 480 -8.63 31.85 5.26
CA PHE A 480 -7.86 32.99 4.73
C PHE A 480 -8.73 33.77 3.72
N LYS A 481 -9.62 34.63 4.21
CA LYS A 481 -10.70 35.28 3.42
C LYS A 481 -10.20 36.13 2.25
N ASP A 482 -8.98 36.65 2.32
CA ASP A 482 -8.35 37.46 1.27
C ASP A 482 -7.65 36.61 0.20
N ALA A 483 -7.57 35.30 0.40
CA ALA A 483 -6.96 34.36 -0.53
C ALA A 483 -8.05 33.67 -1.39
N ASN A 484 -7.71 33.39 -2.65
CA ASN A 484 -8.58 32.67 -3.58
C ASN A 484 -7.81 31.52 -4.23
N PHE A 485 -7.42 30.53 -3.40
CA PHE A 485 -6.68 29.36 -3.87
C PHE A 485 -7.57 28.50 -4.78
N LYS A 486 -7.00 28.06 -5.91
CA LYS A 486 -7.69 27.21 -6.88
C LYS A 486 -7.35 25.73 -6.69
N ASN A 487 -6.16 25.45 -6.17
CA ASN A 487 -5.62 24.10 -5.99
C ASN A 487 -4.67 24.06 -4.80
N ILE A 488 -4.23 22.84 -4.46
CA ILE A 488 -3.34 22.60 -3.32
C ILE A 488 -1.91 23.15 -3.56
N ASP A 489 -1.49 23.29 -4.81
CA ASP A 489 -0.16 23.80 -5.14
C ASP A 489 -0.06 25.31 -4.86
N GLU A 490 -1.13 26.08 -5.11
CA GLU A 490 -1.22 27.48 -4.73
C GLU A 490 -1.16 27.64 -3.19
N ILE A 491 -1.85 26.74 -2.47
CA ILE A 491 -1.76 26.67 -1.00
C ILE A 491 -0.33 26.37 -0.57
N LYS A 492 0.34 25.42 -1.23
CA LYS A 492 1.73 25.06 -0.94
C LYS A 492 2.66 26.24 -1.08
N ILE A 493 2.56 27.00 -2.18
CA ILE A 493 3.37 28.21 -2.39
C ILE A 493 3.12 29.22 -1.27
N TYR A 494 1.86 29.44 -0.89
CA TYR A 494 1.49 30.35 0.19
C TYR A 494 2.04 29.89 1.55
N VAL A 495 1.92 28.58 1.84
CA VAL A 495 2.44 27.98 3.07
C VAL A 495 3.96 28.07 3.11
N ASP A 496 4.68 27.78 2.02
CA ASP A 496 6.14 27.84 1.97
C ASP A 496 6.67 29.26 2.27
N ALA A 497 5.96 30.27 1.77
CA ALA A 497 6.32 31.66 2.02
C ALA A 497 6.04 32.12 3.47
N ASN A 498 5.12 31.46 4.18
CA ASN A 498 4.61 31.93 5.47
C ASN A 498 4.68 30.90 6.60
N ILE A 499 5.30 29.72 6.40
CA ILE A 499 5.20 28.55 7.30
C ILE A 499 5.52 28.87 8.77
N HIS A 500 6.50 29.72 9.03
CA HIS A 500 6.89 30.11 10.38
C HIS A 500 5.79 30.86 11.15
N LYS A 501 4.84 31.47 10.44
CA LYS A 501 3.76 32.27 11.02
C LYS A 501 2.44 31.49 11.09
N ILE A 502 2.19 30.57 10.14
CA ILE A 502 0.88 29.96 9.93
C ILE A 502 0.85 28.43 10.15
N LYS A 503 1.93 27.82 10.63
CA LYS A 503 2.03 26.37 10.79
C LYS A 503 0.87 25.77 11.62
N GLU A 504 0.53 26.41 12.73
CA GLU A 504 -0.57 25.95 13.60
C GLU A 504 -1.93 26.13 12.93
N GLN A 505 -2.14 27.20 12.14
CA GLN A 505 -3.37 27.39 11.37
C GLN A 505 -3.50 26.32 10.28
N VAL A 506 -2.42 26.01 9.56
CA VAL A 506 -2.40 24.95 8.55
C VAL A 506 -2.74 23.62 9.20
N LYS A 507 -2.12 23.30 10.34
CA LYS A 507 -2.42 22.09 11.11
C LYS A 507 -3.88 22.04 11.52
N TYR A 508 -4.41 23.11 12.08
CA TYR A 508 -5.82 23.21 12.48
C TYR A 508 -6.78 22.95 11.32
N ILE A 509 -6.52 23.56 10.15
CA ILE A 509 -7.35 23.36 8.95
C ILE A 509 -7.32 21.89 8.51
N LEU A 510 -6.16 21.27 8.45
CA LEU A 510 -6.01 19.86 8.07
C LEU A 510 -6.67 18.92 9.09
N ASP A 511 -6.52 19.19 10.39
CA ASP A 511 -7.10 18.40 11.46
C ASP A 511 -8.63 18.55 11.56
N SER A 512 -9.21 19.63 10.99
CA SER A 512 -10.66 19.86 10.95
C SER A 512 -11.38 19.04 9.87
N ILE A 513 -10.68 18.32 9.01
CA ILE A 513 -11.29 17.49 7.96
C ILE A 513 -11.80 16.21 8.62
N THR A 514 -13.07 15.90 8.40
CA THR A 514 -13.71 14.64 8.80
C THR A 514 -14.24 13.91 7.57
N ILE A 515 -14.09 12.61 7.56
CA ILE A 515 -14.44 11.72 6.45
C ILE A 515 -15.28 10.60 7.01
N ILE A 516 -16.45 10.38 6.44
CA ILE A 516 -17.29 9.22 6.71
C ILE A 516 -17.49 8.41 5.44
N ASP A 517 -17.31 7.10 5.56
CA ASP A 517 -17.68 6.14 4.50
C ASP A 517 -18.88 5.31 4.98
N PRO A 518 -20.08 5.57 4.46
CA PRO A 518 -21.31 4.91 4.92
C PRO A 518 -21.49 3.48 4.41
N ALA A 519 -20.58 2.99 3.57
CA ALA A 519 -20.54 1.63 3.05
C ALA A 519 -19.08 1.20 2.88
N CYS A 520 -18.32 1.22 3.99
CA CYS A 520 -16.86 1.17 3.97
C CYS A 520 -16.27 -0.15 3.49
N GLY A 521 -17.04 -1.22 3.45
CA GLY A 521 -16.56 -2.54 3.07
C GLY A 521 -15.33 -2.93 3.88
N SER A 522 -14.29 -3.40 3.21
CA SER A 522 -12.99 -3.74 3.80
C SER A 522 -12.10 -2.51 4.09
N GLY A 523 -12.59 -1.30 3.93
CA GLY A 523 -11.87 -0.05 4.29
C GLY A 523 -10.86 0.47 3.27
N HIS A 524 -10.91 0.06 2.00
CA HIS A 524 -10.00 0.57 0.97
C HIS A 524 -10.02 2.09 0.86
N PHE A 525 -11.21 2.69 0.84
CA PHE A 525 -11.36 4.13 0.76
C PHE A 525 -10.82 4.85 2.00
N LEU A 526 -11.09 4.32 3.20
CA LEU A 526 -10.58 4.90 4.44
C LEU A 526 -9.05 4.85 4.53
N VAL A 527 -8.43 3.75 4.08
CA VAL A 527 -6.96 3.64 4.01
C VAL A 527 -6.39 4.60 2.95
N ALA A 528 -7.03 4.72 1.79
CA ALA A 528 -6.62 5.70 0.78
C ALA A 528 -6.70 7.14 1.32
N CYS A 529 -7.74 7.47 2.07
CA CYS A 529 -7.89 8.77 2.73
C CYS A 529 -6.81 9.00 3.81
N LEU A 530 -6.49 7.98 4.63
CA LEU A 530 -5.41 8.04 5.60
C LEU A 530 -4.09 8.39 4.93
N ASN A 531 -3.75 7.66 3.86
CA ASN A 531 -2.50 7.84 3.14
C ASN A 531 -2.42 9.22 2.48
N GLU A 532 -3.51 9.69 1.87
CA GLU A 532 -3.55 11.02 1.24
C GLU A 532 -3.42 12.15 2.27
N LEU A 533 -4.07 12.05 3.43
CA LEU A 533 -3.92 13.03 4.51
C LEU A 533 -2.48 13.08 5.05
N ILE A 534 -1.82 11.93 5.24
CA ILE A 534 -0.41 11.88 5.67
C ILE A 534 0.49 12.51 4.62
N LYS A 535 0.29 12.20 3.32
CA LYS A 535 1.03 12.81 2.22
C LYS A 535 0.87 14.33 2.20
N ILE A 536 -0.37 14.83 2.33
CA ILE A 536 -0.65 16.27 2.33
C ILE A 536 -0.05 16.96 3.56
N LYS A 537 -0.11 16.33 4.75
CA LYS A 537 0.56 16.85 5.95
C LYS A 537 2.07 16.97 5.76
N SER A 538 2.70 16.01 5.08
CA SER A 538 4.11 16.11 4.68
C SER A 538 4.33 17.21 3.65
N TYR A 539 3.49 17.29 2.62
CA TYR A 539 3.57 18.27 1.54
C TYR A 539 3.46 19.72 2.05
N LEU A 540 2.61 19.95 3.05
CA LEU A 540 2.39 21.27 3.65
C LEU A 540 3.24 21.51 4.93
N HIS A 541 4.30 20.76 5.15
CA HIS A 541 5.27 20.89 6.26
C HIS A 541 4.69 20.79 7.68
N VAL A 542 3.53 20.14 7.83
CA VAL A 542 2.93 19.92 9.15
C VAL A 542 3.46 18.67 9.84
N LEU A 543 3.99 17.72 9.07
CA LEU A 543 4.51 16.46 9.62
C LEU A 543 5.94 16.63 10.15
N SER A 544 6.94 16.44 9.31
CA SER A 544 8.36 16.62 9.62
C SER A 544 9.07 17.23 8.42
N ASN A 545 10.09 18.06 8.70
CA ASN A 545 10.93 18.62 7.65
C ASN A 545 12.05 17.67 7.21
N ASP A 546 12.21 16.52 7.89
CA ASP A 546 13.29 15.57 7.63
C ASP A 546 12.94 14.54 6.55
N ILE A 547 11.62 14.42 6.24
CA ILE A 547 11.10 13.42 5.33
C ILE A 547 10.15 13.99 4.29
N LYS A 548 10.07 13.28 3.18
CA LYS A 548 9.06 13.45 2.14
C LYS A 548 8.23 12.17 2.05
N VAL A 549 6.91 12.31 1.99
CA VAL A 549 5.98 11.19 1.87
C VAL A 549 5.28 11.25 0.53
N ASP A 550 5.31 10.16 -0.21
CA ASP A 550 4.56 9.95 -1.44
C ASP A 550 3.72 8.65 -1.32
N ILE A 551 2.82 8.41 -2.27
CA ILE A 551 2.01 7.19 -2.33
C ILE A 551 2.37 6.45 -3.61
N GLU A 552 2.75 5.18 -3.48
CA GLU A 552 2.97 4.26 -4.59
C GLU A 552 2.21 2.95 -4.28
N ASP A 553 1.37 2.50 -5.21
CA ASP A 553 0.59 1.25 -5.07
C ASP A 553 -0.24 1.13 -3.80
N ASP A 554 -0.99 2.15 -3.46
CA ASP A 554 -1.80 2.26 -2.24
C ASP A 554 -0.99 2.32 -0.93
N GLU A 555 0.34 2.34 -0.99
CA GLU A 555 1.21 2.37 0.18
C GLU A 555 2.00 3.67 0.29
N LEU A 556 2.30 4.09 1.51
CA LEU A 556 3.15 5.25 1.75
C LEU A 556 4.61 4.90 1.47
N VAL A 557 5.25 5.70 0.63
CA VAL A 557 6.69 5.67 0.41
C VAL A 557 7.30 6.87 1.11
N ILE A 558 8.21 6.60 2.04
CA ILE A 558 8.82 7.60 2.89
C ILE A 558 10.31 7.69 2.53
N ASN A 559 10.75 8.89 2.20
CA ASN A 559 12.13 9.18 1.87
C ASN A 559 12.64 10.31 2.76
N TYR A 560 13.93 10.26 3.12
CA TYR A 560 14.58 11.44 3.66
C TYR A 560 14.65 12.55 2.59
N ILE A 561 14.81 13.79 3.01
CA ILE A 561 14.91 14.93 2.07
C ILE A 561 16.06 14.79 1.09
N ASN A 562 17.13 14.06 1.45
CA ASN A 562 18.26 13.76 0.56
C ASN A 562 17.89 12.72 -0.53
N GLY A 563 16.68 12.19 -0.53
CA GLY A 563 16.18 11.21 -1.50
C GLY A 563 16.50 9.76 -1.16
N THR A 564 17.14 9.47 -0.02
CA THR A 564 17.34 8.09 0.44
C THR A 564 16.06 7.55 1.09
N GLU A 565 15.77 6.28 0.88
CA GLU A 565 14.62 5.62 1.46
C GLU A 565 14.71 5.60 3.00
N TYR A 566 13.62 5.97 3.67
CA TYR A 566 13.52 5.87 5.12
C TYR A 566 13.12 4.44 5.51
N LYS A 567 13.88 3.84 6.44
CA LYS A 567 13.57 2.54 7.03
C LYS A 567 13.73 2.63 8.55
N TYR A 568 12.67 2.24 9.27
CA TYR A 568 12.73 2.11 10.72
C TYR A 568 13.24 0.71 11.07
N ASN A 569 14.51 0.63 11.44
CA ASN A 569 15.17 -0.63 11.80
C ASN A 569 16.27 -0.38 12.84
N MET A 570 16.59 -1.41 13.61
CA MET A 570 17.75 -1.45 14.50
C MET A 570 19.03 -1.60 13.68
N GLU A 571 20.10 -0.97 14.14
CA GLU A 571 21.44 -1.12 13.62
C GLU A 571 22.37 -1.44 14.81
N GLY A 572 22.92 -2.67 14.84
CA GLY A 572 23.72 -3.13 15.96
C GLY A 572 22.95 -3.16 17.30
N GLY A 573 21.65 -3.47 17.26
CA GLY A 573 20.78 -3.52 18.46
C GLY A 573 20.25 -2.17 18.95
N ASN A 574 20.55 -1.06 18.25
CA ASN A 574 20.10 0.28 18.62
C ASN A 574 19.31 0.93 17.49
N ILE A 575 18.40 1.82 17.84
CA ILE A 575 17.65 2.65 16.90
C ILE A 575 18.18 4.08 17.01
N SER A 576 18.49 4.73 15.89
CA SER A 576 18.95 6.13 15.92
C SER A 576 17.83 7.06 16.38
N GLU A 577 18.19 8.12 17.12
CA GLU A 577 17.23 9.11 17.63
C GLU A 577 16.37 9.73 16.52
N ILE A 578 16.97 9.95 15.33
CA ILE A 578 16.26 10.50 14.17
C ILE A 578 15.22 9.52 13.68
N LYS A 579 15.55 8.24 13.55
CA LYS A 579 14.59 7.20 13.14
C LYS A 579 13.45 7.07 14.15
N GLN A 580 13.78 7.05 15.44
CA GLN A 580 12.80 6.98 16.52
C GLN A 580 11.84 8.18 16.50
N LYS A 581 12.38 9.38 16.35
CA LYS A 581 11.58 10.62 16.26
C LYS A 581 10.64 10.63 15.06
N ILE A 582 11.15 10.27 13.87
CA ILE A 582 10.35 10.23 12.63
C ILE A 582 9.23 9.19 12.76
N GLN A 583 9.55 7.99 13.24
CA GLN A 583 8.58 6.91 13.39
C GLN A 583 7.46 7.30 14.36
N LYS A 584 7.81 7.92 15.49
CA LYS A 584 6.84 8.44 16.46
C LYS A 584 5.92 9.50 15.83
N ILE A 585 6.47 10.44 15.06
CA ILE A 585 5.68 11.47 14.37
C ILE A 585 4.69 10.82 13.38
N LEU A 586 5.13 9.82 12.62
CA LEU A 586 4.28 9.10 11.66
C LEU A 586 3.16 8.33 12.37
N PHE A 587 3.48 7.62 13.45
CA PHE A 587 2.50 6.88 14.24
C PHE A 587 1.45 7.80 14.84
N GLU A 588 1.88 8.87 15.52
CA GLU A 588 0.97 9.84 16.15
C GLU A 588 0.09 10.56 15.11
N ALA A 589 0.64 10.89 13.95
CA ALA A 589 -0.14 11.50 12.88
C ALA A 589 -1.22 10.55 12.33
N LYS A 590 -0.88 9.29 12.07
CA LYS A 590 -1.86 8.27 11.66
C LYS A 590 -2.90 8.01 12.76
N LYS A 591 -2.47 7.85 14.00
CA LYS A 591 -3.35 7.67 15.17
C LYS A 591 -4.34 8.82 15.32
N HIS A 592 -3.86 10.06 15.16
CA HIS A 592 -4.70 11.25 15.21
C HIS A 592 -5.75 11.27 14.10
N ILE A 593 -5.35 10.97 12.85
CA ILE A 593 -6.28 10.93 11.70
C ILE A 593 -7.36 9.86 11.93
N ILE A 594 -6.97 8.65 12.33
CA ILE A 594 -7.93 7.57 12.57
C ILE A 594 -8.89 7.93 13.72
N ASN A 595 -8.38 8.58 14.79
CA ASN A 595 -9.22 8.95 15.91
C ASN A 595 -10.21 10.09 15.62
N ASN A 596 -9.78 11.11 14.86
CA ASN A 596 -10.54 12.36 14.78
C ASN A 596 -11.13 12.63 13.41
N GLN A 597 -10.67 11.94 12.36
CA GLN A 597 -10.99 12.31 11.00
C GLN A 597 -11.65 11.20 10.18
N LEU A 598 -11.49 9.90 10.56
CA LEU A 598 -12.00 8.77 9.79
C LEU A 598 -13.12 8.04 10.53
N TYR A 599 -14.23 7.80 9.82
CA TYR A 599 -15.38 7.06 10.31
C TYR A 599 -15.88 6.13 9.19
N GLY A 600 -16.26 4.89 9.55
CA GLY A 600 -16.78 3.91 8.61
C GLY A 600 -18.02 3.21 9.14
N VAL A 601 -18.94 2.89 8.26
CA VAL A 601 -20.11 2.07 8.55
C VAL A 601 -20.25 1.01 7.47
N ASP A 602 -20.58 -0.20 7.83
CA ASP A 602 -20.95 -1.25 6.89
C ASP A 602 -21.98 -2.19 7.51
N ILE A 603 -22.87 -2.74 6.72
CA ILE A 603 -23.89 -3.66 7.19
C ILE A 603 -23.31 -5.06 7.51
N ASN A 604 -22.18 -5.41 6.88
CA ASN A 604 -21.53 -6.71 7.06
C ASN A 604 -20.48 -6.63 8.19
N PRO A 605 -20.67 -7.32 9.34
CA PRO A 605 -19.75 -7.28 10.47
C PRO A 605 -18.35 -7.82 10.11
N ASN A 606 -18.26 -8.77 9.18
CA ASN A 606 -16.97 -9.28 8.73
C ASN A 606 -16.18 -8.21 7.96
N SER A 607 -16.86 -7.44 7.09
CA SER A 607 -16.26 -6.30 6.38
C SER A 607 -15.74 -5.24 7.36
N VAL A 608 -16.53 -4.91 8.40
CA VAL A 608 -16.14 -4.00 9.48
C VAL A 608 -14.88 -4.49 10.21
N ASN A 609 -14.83 -5.78 10.56
CA ASN A 609 -13.65 -6.35 11.22
C ASN A 609 -12.40 -6.28 10.35
N ILE A 610 -12.54 -6.49 9.04
CA ILE A 610 -11.43 -6.34 8.08
C ILE A 610 -11.00 -4.88 7.96
N CYS A 611 -11.96 -3.95 7.89
CA CYS A 611 -11.65 -2.52 7.86
C CYS A 611 -10.84 -2.10 9.09
N ARG A 612 -11.26 -2.51 10.29
CA ARG A 612 -10.52 -2.29 11.55
C ARG A 612 -9.13 -2.91 11.47
N LEU A 613 -9.03 -4.16 11.01
CA LEU A 613 -7.76 -4.88 10.84
C LEU A 613 -6.79 -4.12 9.92
N ARG A 614 -7.27 -3.59 8.80
CA ARG A 614 -6.44 -2.82 7.86
C ARG A 614 -5.97 -1.51 8.47
N LEU A 615 -6.81 -0.80 9.20
CA LEU A 615 -6.40 0.41 9.91
C LEU A 615 -5.34 0.11 11.00
N TRP A 616 -5.46 -1.03 11.71
CA TRP A 616 -4.41 -1.49 12.63
C TRP A 616 -3.11 -1.85 11.92
N ILE A 617 -3.17 -2.49 10.75
CA ILE A 617 -1.99 -2.78 9.94
C ILE A 617 -1.28 -1.48 9.53
N GLU A 618 -2.03 -0.45 9.11
CA GLU A 618 -1.45 0.84 8.76
C GLU A 618 -0.78 1.54 9.96
N LEU A 619 -1.33 1.40 11.15
CA LEU A 619 -0.68 1.87 12.37
C LEU A 619 0.55 1.03 12.72
N LEU A 620 0.47 -0.29 12.60
CA LEU A 620 1.57 -1.21 12.88
C LEU A 620 2.80 -0.91 12.01
N LYS A 621 2.62 -0.59 10.74
CA LYS A 621 3.71 -0.17 9.84
C LYS A 621 4.48 1.04 10.37
N SER A 622 3.83 1.90 11.16
CA SER A 622 4.42 3.09 11.76
C SER A 622 4.66 2.95 13.27
N SER A 623 4.42 1.78 13.87
CA SER A 623 4.69 1.53 15.29
C SER A 623 6.18 1.71 15.60
N TYR A 624 6.47 2.07 16.82
CA TYR A 624 7.83 2.28 17.31
C TYR A 624 8.03 1.60 18.66
N TYR A 625 9.27 1.27 18.97
CA TYR A 625 9.60 0.68 20.25
C TYR A 625 9.60 1.73 21.37
N LEU A 626 9.04 1.36 22.50
CA LEU A 626 9.17 2.10 23.77
C LEU A 626 10.57 1.85 24.33
N GLU A 627 11.23 2.91 24.80
CA GLU A 627 12.54 2.80 25.43
C GLU A 627 12.40 2.35 26.89
N ASN A 628 12.88 1.16 27.20
CA ASN A 628 12.89 0.62 28.56
C ASN A 628 14.30 0.78 29.17
N ASN A 629 14.35 0.97 30.49
CA ASN A 629 15.59 0.98 31.25
C ASN A 629 16.03 -0.46 31.52
N GLY A 630 17.08 -0.95 30.84
CA GLY A 630 17.60 -2.31 31.05
C GLY A 630 18.37 -2.88 29.86
N ALA A 631 18.80 -4.14 29.98
CA ALA A 631 19.55 -4.82 28.93
C ALA A 631 18.76 -5.01 27.62
N ASP A 632 17.44 -5.11 27.73
CA ASP A 632 16.50 -5.25 26.61
C ASP A 632 15.78 -3.90 26.38
N LYS A 633 16.47 -2.94 25.78
CA LYS A 633 16.00 -1.56 25.62
C LYS A 633 14.74 -1.45 24.73
N TYR A 634 14.58 -2.31 23.72
CA TYR A 634 13.56 -2.21 22.68
C TYR A 634 12.75 -3.52 22.56
N ILE A 635 11.80 -3.73 23.47
CA ILE A 635 10.97 -4.94 23.47
C ILE A 635 9.49 -4.61 23.19
N ASP A 636 8.97 -3.55 23.81
CA ASP A 636 7.55 -3.21 23.75
C ASP A 636 7.30 -2.17 22.68
N LEU A 637 6.28 -2.43 21.85
CA LEU A 637 5.78 -1.49 20.86
C LEU A 637 4.74 -0.55 21.48
N GLU A 638 4.62 0.65 20.90
CA GLU A 638 3.50 1.54 21.23
C GLU A 638 2.16 0.85 20.99
N ILE A 639 1.23 1.07 21.91
CA ILE A 639 -0.07 0.37 21.97
C ILE A 639 -0.99 0.82 20.84
N LEU A 640 -1.60 -0.15 20.15
CA LEU A 640 -2.61 0.12 19.13
C LEU A 640 -3.92 0.61 19.78
N PRO A 641 -4.62 1.59 19.15
CA PRO A 641 -5.88 2.11 19.68
C PRO A 641 -7.06 1.16 19.44
N ASN A 642 -8.14 1.38 20.18
CA ASN A 642 -9.39 0.65 20.03
C ASN A 642 -10.26 1.32 18.94
N LEU A 643 -10.70 0.56 17.93
CA LEU A 643 -11.37 1.09 16.74
C LEU A 643 -12.89 0.82 16.69
N GLU A 644 -13.48 0.26 17.72
CA GLU A 644 -14.87 -0.20 17.74
C GLU A 644 -15.88 0.93 17.49
N PHE A 645 -15.57 2.15 17.89
CA PHE A 645 -16.40 3.33 17.63
C PHE A 645 -16.02 4.11 16.37
N LYS A 646 -15.00 3.68 15.65
CA LYS A 646 -14.55 4.34 14.41
C LYS A 646 -15.10 3.67 13.17
N VAL A 647 -15.31 2.36 13.25
CA VAL A 647 -15.92 1.57 12.19
C VAL A 647 -17.02 0.72 12.81
N LEU A 648 -18.25 0.96 12.41
CA LEU A 648 -19.43 0.35 13.02
C LEU A 648 -20.12 -0.62 12.06
N SER A 649 -20.70 -1.70 12.63
CA SER A 649 -21.54 -2.62 11.88
C SER A 649 -23.00 -2.23 12.04
N ALA A 650 -23.55 -1.54 11.00
CA ALA A 650 -24.90 -0.99 11.05
C ALA A 650 -25.43 -0.71 9.63
N ASN A 651 -26.74 -0.55 9.52
CA ASN A 651 -27.39 -0.11 8.29
C ASN A 651 -27.44 1.41 8.22
N SER A 652 -26.55 2.01 7.42
CA SER A 652 -26.44 3.47 7.25
C SER A 652 -27.63 4.14 6.57
N LEU A 653 -28.54 3.39 5.98
CA LEU A 653 -29.73 3.91 5.30
C LEU A 653 -30.92 4.10 6.25
N ILE A 654 -30.87 3.54 7.45
CA ILE A 654 -31.97 3.59 8.42
C ILE A 654 -31.54 4.48 9.59
N GLU A 655 -32.09 5.68 9.62
CA GLU A 655 -31.90 6.62 10.72
C GLU A 655 -32.68 6.17 11.96
N LEU A 656 -32.12 6.46 13.13
CA LEU A 656 -32.82 6.25 14.38
C LEU A 656 -33.86 7.36 14.56
N GLU A 657 -35.15 7.02 14.42
CA GLU A 657 -36.23 7.97 14.65
C GLU A 657 -36.24 8.43 16.12
N GLU A 658 -35.96 9.70 16.35
CA GLU A 658 -36.17 10.32 17.66
C GLU A 658 -37.68 10.48 17.91
N LYS A 659 -38.22 9.80 18.93
CA LYS A 659 -39.58 10.07 19.39
C LYS A 659 -39.62 11.47 20.00
N GLU A 660 -40.38 12.38 19.37
CA GLU A 660 -40.66 13.71 19.94
C GLU A 660 -41.30 13.56 21.32
N GLY A 661 -40.63 14.00 22.36
CA GLY A 661 -41.10 14.05 23.73
C GLY A 661 -40.23 14.90 24.63
N ASN A 662 -40.80 15.45 25.71
CA ASN A 662 -40.22 16.41 26.64
C ASN A 662 -38.91 16.04 27.39
N ASN A 663 -38.17 15.07 26.87
CA ASN A 663 -36.94 14.54 27.47
C ASN A 663 -35.65 14.95 26.75
N ASN A 664 -35.69 15.86 25.79
CA ASN A 664 -34.55 16.23 24.92
C ASN A 664 -33.30 16.68 25.70
N LEU A 665 -33.45 17.36 26.86
CA LEU A 665 -32.32 17.79 27.66
C LEU A 665 -31.60 16.63 28.36
N LYS A 666 -32.33 15.61 28.83
CA LYS A 666 -31.77 14.44 29.50
C LYS A 666 -31.11 13.48 28.49
N LEU A 667 -31.71 13.35 27.29
CA LEU A 667 -31.14 12.60 26.18
C LEU A 667 -29.84 13.26 25.68
N ALA A 668 -29.82 14.59 25.55
CA ALA A 668 -28.64 15.36 25.18
C ALA A 668 -27.49 15.18 26.21
N TYR A 669 -27.82 15.14 27.51
CA TYR A 669 -26.83 14.90 28.57
C TYR A 669 -26.23 13.47 28.46
N ASP A 670 -27.07 12.48 28.27
CA ASP A 670 -26.62 11.08 28.16
C ASP A 670 -25.78 10.87 26.87
N LYS A 671 -26.14 11.49 25.71
CA LYS A 671 -25.31 11.49 24.50
C LYS A 671 -23.93 12.11 24.78
N THR A 672 -23.85 13.19 25.55
CA THR A 672 -22.57 13.81 25.94
C THR A 672 -21.71 12.86 26.75
N GLU A 673 -22.30 12.11 27.69
CA GLU A 673 -21.59 11.10 28.47
C GLU A 673 -21.15 9.92 27.62
N LEU A 674 -21.96 9.49 26.66
CA LEU A 674 -21.62 8.46 25.71
C LEU A 674 -20.42 8.88 24.85
N VAL A 675 -20.46 10.08 24.25
CA VAL A 675 -19.35 10.62 23.46
C VAL A 675 -18.07 10.70 24.27
N LYS A 676 -18.13 11.15 25.53
CA LYS A 676 -16.98 11.18 26.44
C LYS A 676 -16.39 9.78 26.63
N ASN A 677 -17.21 8.79 26.92
CA ASN A 677 -16.76 7.40 27.08
C ASN A 677 -16.14 6.84 25.76
N MET A 678 -16.68 7.21 24.60
CA MET A 678 -16.14 6.80 23.29
C MET A 678 -14.74 7.39 23.05
N ILE A 679 -14.51 8.65 23.42
CA ILE A 679 -13.20 9.32 23.31
C ILE A 679 -12.19 8.65 24.25
N GLU A 680 -12.58 8.41 25.52
CA GLU A 680 -11.72 7.74 26.49
C GLU A 680 -11.38 6.29 26.05
N TYR A 681 -12.34 5.59 25.48
CA TYR A 681 -12.18 4.21 25.01
C TYR A 681 -11.09 4.03 23.97
N PHE A 682 -10.89 4.99 23.07
CA PHE A 682 -9.94 4.89 21.97
C PHE A 682 -8.50 4.60 22.46
N ASN A 683 -8.06 5.27 23.52
CA ASN A 683 -6.72 5.10 24.10
C ASN A 683 -6.70 4.21 25.35
N ALA A 684 -7.83 3.61 25.72
CA ALA A 684 -7.96 2.83 26.94
C ALA A 684 -7.14 1.52 26.87
N ASP A 685 -6.48 1.18 27.97
CA ASP A 685 -5.86 -0.12 28.17
C ASP A 685 -6.93 -1.20 28.41
N PHE A 686 -6.49 -2.46 28.50
CA PHE A 686 -7.39 -3.62 28.60
C PHE A 686 -8.39 -3.56 29.76
N GLU A 687 -8.01 -3.05 30.94
CA GLU A 687 -8.92 -2.97 32.10
C GLU A 687 -9.84 -1.76 32.00
N THR A 688 -9.29 -0.62 31.67
CA THR A 688 -10.04 0.62 31.49
C THR A 688 -11.11 0.45 30.41
N LYS A 689 -10.81 -0.20 29.31
CA LYS A 689 -11.81 -0.45 28.28
C LYS A 689 -12.93 -1.39 28.71
N LYS A 690 -12.68 -2.37 29.58
CA LYS A 690 -13.74 -3.20 30.18
C LYS A 690 -14.70 -2.39 31.05
N GLU A 691 -14.15 -1.46 31.83
CA GLU A 691 -14.97 -0.57 32.64
C GLU A 691 -15.80 0.38 31.77
N ILE A 692 -15.18 0.96 30.75
CA ILE A 692 -15.87 1.85 29.81
C ILE A 692 -16.97 1.07 29.06
N ARG A 693 -16.70 -0.15 28.59
CA ARG A 693 -17.72 -1.00 27.97
C ARG A 693 -18.94 -1.20 28.87
N LYS A 694 -18.72 -1.51 30.15
CA LYS A 694 -19.82 -1.66 31.12
C LYS A 694 -20.62 -0.35 31.28
N LYS A 695 -19.94 0.81 31.30
CA LYS A 695 -20.60 2.11 31.36
C LYS A 695 -21.43 2.39 30.12
N VAL A 696 -20.84 2.17 28.94
CA VAL A 696 -21.51 2.35 27.64
C VAL A 696 -22.75 1.44 27.54
N LEU A 697 -22.62 0.16 27.83
CA LEU A 697 -23.75 -0.77 27.80
C LEU A 697 -24.87 -0.37 28.75
N LYS A 698 -24.57 0.11 29.97
CA LYS A 698 -25.56 0.65 30.88
C LYS A 698 -26.25 1.91 30.33
N LEU A 699 -25.52 2.77 29.66
CA LEU A 699 -26.10 3.95 28.98
C LEU A 699 -27.04 3.51 27.85
N LEU A 700 -26.63 2.57 27.04
CA LEU A 700 -27.43 2.02 25.95
C LEU A 700 -28.69 1.31 26.47
N GLU A 701 -28.59 0.58 27.58
CA GLU A 701 -29.75 -0.01 28.27
C GLU A 701 -30.75 1.07 28.73
N LYS A 702 -30.28 2.21 29.26
CA LYS A 702 -31.16 3.35 29.53
C LYS A 702 -31.81 3.92 28.28
N TYR A 703 -31.07 3.99 27.15
CA TYR A 703 -31.63 4.42 25.87
C TYR A 703 -32.71 3.46 25.38
N SER A 704 -32.62 2.17 25.68
CA SER A 704 -33.64 1.19 25.28
C SER A 704 -35.02 1.48 25.85
N GLN A 705 -35.11 2.25 26.94
CA GLN A 705 -36.39 2.71 27.53
C GLN A 705 -37.07 3.76 26.63
N TYR A 706 -36.29 4.47 25.82
CA TYR A 706 -36.80 5.51 24.93
C TYR A 706 -36.94 5.00 23.48
N ASN A 707 -36.06 4.09 23.09
CA ASN A 707 -36.13 3.44 21.77
C ASN A 707 -35.75 1.96 21.90
N THR A 708 -36.70 1.07 21.59
CA THR A 708 -36.54 -0.39 21.72
C THR A 708 -35.41 -0.97 20.85
N LYS A 709 -34.99 -0.25 19.80
CA LYS A 709 -33.86 -0.65 18.94
C LYS A 709 -32.53 -0.74 19.69
N PHE A 710 -32.38 -0.01 20.80
CA PHE A 710 -31.16 -0.09 21.63
C PHE A 710 -31.14 -1.30 22.58
N LYS A 711 -32.22 -2.06 22.72
CA LYS A 711 -32.32 -3.15 23.70
C LYS A 711 -31.24 -4.22 23.46
N ASP A 712 -30.95 -4.52 22.21
CA ASP A 712 -29.99 -5.56 21.82
C ASP A 712 -28.71 -4.96 21.19
N TYR A 713 -28.56 -3.64 21.24
CA TYR A 713 -27.41 -2.94 20.65
C TYR A 713 -26.17 -3.08 21.51
N ASN A 714 -25.15 -3.73 20.97
CA ASN A 714 -23.84 -3.88 21.57
C ASN A 714 -22.73 -3.54 20.55
N PRO A 715 -22.18 -2.33 20.53
CA PRO A 715 -21.18 -1.92 19.56
C PRO A 715 -19.85 -2.69 19.68
N PHE A 716 -19.67 -3.45 20.74
CA PHE A 716 -18.49 -4.29 20.98
C PHE A 716 -18.62 -5.72 20.44
N ASP A 717 -19.79 -6.11 19.98
CA ASP A 717 -20.01 -7.44 19.40
C ASP A 717 -19.50 -7.45 17.95
N MET A 718 -18.38 -8.11 17.74
CA MET A 718 -17.71 -8.19 16.44
C MET A 718 -18.43 -9.05 15.41
N LEU A 719 -19.46 -9.81 15.82
CA LEU A 719 -20.15 -10.79 14.98
C LEU A 719 -21.58 -10.37 14.62
N LYS A 720 -22.07 -9.25 15.17
CA LYS A 720 -23.42 -8.74 14.93
C LYS A 720 -23.44 -7.47 14.08
N SER A 721 -24.49 -7.36 13.28
CA SER A 721 -24.88 -6.14 12.58
C SER A 721 -26.22 -5.62 13.10
N TYR A 722 -26.44 -4.33 12.99
CA TYR A 722 -27.64 -3.67 13.49
C TYR A 722 -28.38 -2.95 12.35
N ASP A 723 -29.72 -3.01 12.40
CA ASP A 723 -30.61 -2.47 11.35
C ASP A 723 -30.76 -0.95 11.40
N PHE A 724 -29.90 -0.22 12.11
CA PHE A 724 -29.95 1.22 12.23
C PHE A 724 -28.57 1.82 12.46
N PHE A 725 -28.45 3.09 12.18
CA PHE A 725 -27.25 3.90 12.43
C PHE A 725 -27.63 5.16 13.19
N ASP A 726 -26.95 5.44 14.30
CA ASP A 726 -27.02 6.70 15.05
C ASP A 726 -25.70 7.45 14.83
N SER A 727 -25.77 8.60 14.11
CA SER A 727 -24.62 9.42 13.72
C SER A 727 -24.02 10.24 14.85
#